data_801a410bcf3e3d1fd2f62c4376a31e29
#
_entry.id   801a410bcf3e3d1fd2f62c4376a31e29
#
_cell.length_a   1.000
_cell.length_b   1.000
_cell.length_c   1.000
_cell.angle_alpha   90.00
_cell.angle_beta   90.00
_cell.angle_gamma   90.00
#
_symmetry.space_group_name_H-M   'P 1'
#
loop_
_entity.id
_entity.type
_entity.pdbx_description
1 polymer ?
#
loop_
_entity_poly.entity_id
_entity_poly.type
_entity_poly.pdbx_seq_one_letter_code
_entity_poly.pdbx_strand_id
1 'polypeptide(L)'
;MKATKGGPWFYLIILLGSLKIDCRPRKKKEKKEFKFDTCNQTTCQELGKRLSDTINNSITPCNNFYEHVCNTWNKLNSKGRSKYMHRVDIRKLLHGLLEKSTIKKDAEIQATDMVKIAYKSCIKKKGKYKKEPEVIKNLLKGHGIKSWPLQPGTSSRNYLSVLNSTGLYPFLNVEVKRTKSSPSRNTLEVSAASPHVLPWTDWQGHGISKKKREKIKKAYKKLIKNVIKLLHPNRTNKKKIAASIMNFEESLAKLDEMWFKRIAGFWTEPTLHIKEMKNHLSKKFPIFLLLSNQFKKVNITLKSNQKVTVQNRYHVNAILECIQKTDSNLLQNYMGWMLILDYIKTAGGKLQEHWKTFKKEAKFSPEEQKEWKELCLDALVTEETTMYAPAANLYLEKYFPPIEKERAFLMISFIVEALANLIEKNDWMERKVINKAVDRLREVKYRIGYDDFFVNMTYLNTLYTFVDKENVTPQTPFITIHSMLRRNLELKRMQSLQTNEEEFDYRFGPFFTQGYYDSTSNTLIYQAASIQGIFSEEQLPKSYLYGGLGSKIAYQIARTVETMDITTTNSGVPGNVYVWSGIMAKNYLEAAKCLQKANRKAKDDKTPKIRFSSYVASTLARQAYVEAIKEDKGDYVLPGDQSIDSEQLFYYSYGQLHCRGAGYSYTVTESEERLNFLMKLDQIFMDTFSCPKYVHKLEAPGDDCTIIPEKQKKKRKPKKDTSLKLAAIGAVVQQILENNLTALLDSDIEVLDIIKV
;
A
#
# COMPACT_ATOMS: atom_id res chain seq x y z
N MET A 1 -37.53 -45.97 -3.38
CA MET A 1 -37.92 -45.70 -4.78
C MET A 1 -37.11 -44.51 -5.27
N LYS A 2 -36.47 -44.68 -6.41
CA LYS A 2 -35.46 -43.77 -6.99
C LYS A 2 -36.09 -42.44 -7.45
N ALA A 3 -35.44 -41.33 -7.11
CA ALA A 3 -35.66 -40.07 -7.77
C ALA A 3 -34.29 -39.51 -8.21
N THR A 4 -34.12 -39.38 -9.51
CA THR A 4 -32.94 -38.94 -10.22
C THR A 4 -32.82 -37.43 -10.16
N LYS A 5 -31.63 -36.95 -9.76
CA LYS A 5 -31.23 -35.54 -9.85
C LYS A 5 -30.70 -35.27 -11.26
N GLY A 6 -31.39 -34.45 -12.05
CA GLY A 6 -30.86 -33.80 -13.25
C GLY A 6 -30.55 -32.36 -12.92
N GLY A 7 -29.28 -32.00 -12.97
CA GLY A 7 -28.83 -30.63 -12.72
C GLY A 7 -28.86 -29.78 -14.00
N PRO A 8 -28.73 -28.46 -13.89
CA PRO A 8 -28.95 -27.49 -14.98
C PRO A 8 -27.89 -27.49 -16.11
N TRP A 9 -26.96 -28.41 -16.10
CA TRP A 9 -25.87 -28.52 -17.09
C TRP A 9 -26.31 -29.02 -18.48
N PHE A 10 -27.49 -29.58 -18.60
CA PHE A 10 -27.98 -30.15 -19.89
C PHE A 10 -28.47 -29.07 -20.89
N TYR A 11 -28.84 -27.91 -20.45
CA TYR A 11 -29.35 -26.83 -21.34
C TYR A 11 -28.25 -26.01 -22.03
N LEU A 12 -27.05 -25.95 -21.46
CA LEU A 12 -25.94 -25.18 -22.07
C LEU A 12 -25.29 -25.91 -23.25
N ILE A 13 -25.36 -27.24 -23.28
CA ILE A 13 -24.74 -28.04 -24.38
C ILE A 13 -25.63 -28.07 -25.64
N ILE A 14 -26.93 -27.86 -25.52
CA ILE A 14 -27.86 -27.85 -26.65
C ILE A 14 -27.81 -26.55 -27.44
N LEU A 15 -27.43 -25.43 -26.83
CA LEU A 15 -27.28 -24.13 -27.51
C LEU A 15 -26.00 -23.99 -28.33
N LEU A 16 -24.98 -24.82 -28.07
CA LEU A 16 -23.72 -24.84 -28.82
C LEU A 16 -23.70 -25.82 -30.01
N GLY A 17 -24.74 -26.66 -30.17
CA GLY A 17 -24.82 -27.71 -31.19
C GLY A 17 -25.37 -27.29 -32.55
N SER A 18 -25.82 -26.05 -32.76
CA SER A 18 -26.49 -25.66 -33.99
C SER A 18 -25.75 -24.62 -34.88
N LEU A 19 -24.46 -24.42 -34.64
CA LEU A 19 -23.65 -23.61 -35.57
C LEU A 19 -23.20 -24.45 -36.77
N LYS A 20 -24.00 -24.38 -37.85
CA LYS A 20 -23.61 -24.92 -39.17
C LYS A 20 -22.35 -24.23 -39.64
N ILE A 21 -21.26 -24.99 -39.81
CA ILE A 21 -20.01 -24.53 -40.44
C ILE A 21 -20.28 -24.43 -41.95
N ASP A 22 -20.40 -23.20 -42.47
CA ASP A 22 -20.53 -22.91 -43.89
C ASP A 22 -19.12 -22.87 -44.52
N CYS A 23 -18.81 -23.87 -45.36
CA CYS A 23 -17.54 -24.04 -46.09
C CYS A 23 -17.51 -23.24 -47.41
N ARG A 24 -17.86 -21.97 -47.46
CA ARG A 24 -17.65 -21.17 -48.64
C ARG A 24 -16.28 -20.50 -48.70
N PRO A 25 -15.65 -20.30 -49.88
CA PRO A 25 -14.36 -19.70 -49.99
C PRO A 25 -14.36 -18.24 -49.50
N ARG A 26 -13.44 -17.91 -48.60
CA ARG A 26 -13.29 -16.60 -47.98
C ARG A 26 -13.14 -15.51 -49.03
N LYS A 27 -14.13 -14.62 -49.12
CA LYS A 27 -13.95 -13.28 -49.71
C LYS A 27 -12.78 -12.56 -49.03
N LYS A 28 -12.03 -11.76 -49.80
CA LYS A 28 -10.94 -10.89 -49.32
C LYS A 28 -11.38 -10.21 -48.03
N LYS A 29 -10.52 -10.28 -46.99
CA LYS A 29 -10.73 -9.53 -45.75
C LYS A 29 -10.84 -8.06 -46.09
N GLU A 30 -12.01 -7.50 -45.97
CA GLU A 30 -12.19 -6.06 -45.84
C GLU A 30 -11.32 -5.58 -44.70
N LYS A 31 -10.48 -4.58 -44.91
CA LYS A 31 -9.83 -3.84 -43.84
C LYS A 31 -10.97 -3.22 -43.04
N LYS A 32 -11.27 -3.74 -41.86
CA LYS A 32 -12.15 -3.08 -40.91
C LYS A 32 -11.51 -1.74 -40.57
N GLU A 33 -12.00 -0.66 -41.10
CA GLU A 33 -11.66 0.69 -40.68
C GLU A 33 -12.16 0.86 -39.23
N PHE A 34 -11.26 1.24 -38.33
CA PHE A 34 -11.61 1.63 -36.98
C PHE A 34 -12.24 3.02 -37.02
N LYS A 35 -13.30 3.22 -36.25
CA LYS A 35 -13.97 4.52 -36.14
C LYS A 35 -13.28 5.32 -35.00
N PHE A 36 -12.85 6.52 -35.32
CA PHE A 36 -12.28 7.46 -34.36
C PHE A 36 -13.20 8.66 -34.25
N ASP A 37 -14.05 8.69 -33.23
CA ASP A 37 -14.99 9.78 -32.98
C ASP A 37 -14.32 10.85 -32.09
N THR A 38 -14.68 12.12 -32.27
CA THR A 38 -14.20 13.19 -31.40
C THR A 38 -14.87 13.11 -30.04
N CYS A 39 -14.06 13.09 -28.97
CA CYS A 39 -14.57 13.11 -27.61
C CYS A 39 -15.05 14.51 -27.23
N ASN A 40 -16.34 14.71 -27.12
CA ASN A 40 -16.94 16.02 -26.79
C ASN A 40 -17.13 16.25 -25.29
N GLN A 41 -16.68 15.33 -24.45
CA GLN A 41 -16.82 15.39 -22.99
C GLN A 41 -15.89 16.43 -22.37
N THR A 42 -16.31 17.01 -21.24
CA THR A 42 -15.52 18.02 -20.49
C THR A 42 -14.15 17.51 -20.09
N THR A 43 -14.04 16.24 -19.67
CA THR A 43 -12.77 15.59 -19.32
C THR A 43 -11.80 15.49 -20.47
N CYS A 44 -12.29 15.25 -21.69
CA CYS A 44 -11.44 15.24 -22.89
C CYS A 44 -10.97 16.66 -23.27
N GLN A 45 -11.83 17.67 -23.10
CA GLN A 45 -11.45 19.08 -23.31
C GLN A 45 -10.36 19.51 -22.32
N GLU A 46 -10.54 19.17 -21.04
CA GLU A 46 -9.53 19.43 -19.99
C GLU A 46 -8.22 18.67 -20.24
N LEU A 47 -8.30 17.43 -20.72
CA LEU A 47 -7.13 16.64 -21.08
C LEU A 47 -6.38 17.27 -22.25
N GLY A 48 -7.09 17.65 -23.33
CA GLY A 48 -6.50 18.32 -24.50
C GLY A 48 -5.81 19.62 -24.10
N LYS A 49 -6.47 20.47 -23.32
CA LYS A 49 -5.88 21.70 -22.78
C LYS A 49 -4.63 21.41 -21.94
N ARG A 50 -4.69 20.45 -21.03
CA ARG A 50 -3.54 20.08 -20.19
C ARG A 50 -2.36 19.58 -21.02
N LEU A 51 -2.58 18.80 -22.06
CA LEU A 51 -1.51 18.35 -22.96
C LEU A 51 -0.90 19.53 -23.71
N SER A 52 -1.73 20.41 -24.29
CA SER A 52 -1.26 21.63 -24.96
C SER A 52 -0.43 22.53 -24.04
N ASP A 53 -0.84 22.68 -22.77
CA ASP A 53 -0.14 23.50 -21.79
C ASP A 53 1.19 22.86 -21.31
N THR A 54 1.35 21.54 -21.41
CA THR A 54 2.50 20.80 -20.84
C THR A 54 3.52 20.31 -21.86
N ILE A 55 3.12 20.10 -23.11
CA ILE A 55 4.02 19.68 -24.18
C ILE A 55 4.90 20.85 -24.64
N ASN A 56 6.20 20.58 -24.75
CA ASN A 56 7.17 21.56 -25.24
C ASN A 56 7.49 21.32 -26.72
N ASN A 57 6.77 21.99 -27.60
CA ASN A 57 6.93 21.86 -29.06
C ASN A 57 8.27 22.40 -29.62
N SER A 58 9.06 23.11 -28.81
CA SER A 58 10.40 23.55 -29.22
C SER A 58 11.44 22.42 -29.25
N ILE A 59 11.11 21.28 -28.62
CA ILE A 59 11.97 20.09 -28.59
C ILE A 59 11.27 18.95 -29.31
N THR A 60 11.93 18.38 -30.32
CA THR A 60 11.31 17.26 -31.07
C THR A 60 11.26 15.99 -30.23
N PRO A 61 10.19 15.20 -30.31
CA PRO A 61 10.08 13.92 -29.58
C PRO A 61 11.26 12.99 -29.85
N CYS A 62 11.80 12.99 -31.07
CA CYS A 62 12.90 12.16 -31.51
C CYS A 62 14.25 12.49 -30.82
N ASN A 63 14.47 13.75 -30.48
CA ASN A 63 15.69 14.21 -29.83
C ASN A 63 15.67 13.97 -28.32
N ASN A 64 14.62 14.43 -27.68
CA ASN A 64 14.45 14.27 -26.23
C ASN A 64 12.95 14.21 -25.86
N PHE A 65 12.43 13.00 -25.83
CA PHE A 65 11.01 12.78 -25.55
C PHE A 65 10.64 13.19 -24.12
N TYR A 66 11.54 12.99 -23.14
CA TYR A 66 11.29 13.42 -21.77
C TYR A 66 11.12 14.94 -21.67
N GLU A 67 12.04 15.71 -22.23
CA GLU A 67 11.95 17.17 -22.21
C GLU A 67 10.75 17.67 -23.04
N HIS A 68 10.41 17.01 -24.14
CA HIS A 68 9.21 17.32 -24.93
C HIS A 68 7.92 17.21 -24.09
N VAL A 69 7.78 16.14 -23.28
CA VAL A 69 6.54 15.87 -22.51
C VAL A 69 6.57 16.46 -21.10
N CYS A 70 7.73 16.53 -20.45
CA CYS A 70 7.84 16.80 -19.02
C CYS A 70 8.35 18.19 -18.65
N ASN A 71 9.04 18.93 -19.54
CA ASN A 71 9.72 20.17 -19.17
C ASN A 71 8.76 21.20 -18.55
N THR A 72 7.68 21.52 -19.23
CA THR A 72 6.67 22.48 -18.74
C THR A 72 5.93 21.91 -17.53
N TRP A 73 5.60 20.62 -17.54
CA TRP A 73 4.99 19.93 -16.41
C TRP A 73 5.87 20.01 -15.14
N ASN A 74 7.16 19.78 -15.29
CA ASN A 74 8.14 19.84 -14.18
C ASN A 74 8.21 21.23 -13.54
N LYS A 75 8.12 22.28 -14.36
CA LYS A 75 8.10 23.69 -13.89
C LYS A 75 6.84 24.01 -13.11
N LEU A 76 5.68 23.59 -13.61
CA LEU A 76 4.38 23.80 -12.96
C LEU A 76 4.25 23.01 -11.65
N ASN A 77 4.92 21.85 -11.55
CA ASN A 77 4.82 20.92 -10.43
C ASN A 77 6.14 20.78 -9.66
N SER A 78 6.79 21.89 -9.33
CA SER A 78 8.14 21.94 -8.75
C SER A 78 8.35 21.12 -7.46
N LYS A 79 7.30 20.78 -6.72
CA LYS A 79 7.36 20.06 -5.43
C LYS A 79 6.90 18.61 -5.49
N GLY A 80 6.54 18.06 -6.65
CA GLY A 80 5.89 16.76 -6.72
C GLY A 80 6.46 15.77 -7.73
N ARG A 81 6.41 14.50 -7.38
CA ARG A 81 6.35 13.39 -8.35
C ARG A 81 4.88 13.23 -8.75
N SER A 82 4.60 12.80 -9.97
CA SER A 82 3.24 12.45 -10.41
C SER A 82 2.48 11.61 -9.38
N LYS A 83 3.17 10.64 -8.77
CA LYS A 83 2.70 9.79 -7.68
C LYS A 83 2.32 10.54 -6.40
N TYR A 84 3.11 11.57 -6.03
CA TYR A 84 2.83 12.38 -4.84
C TYR A 84 1.60 13.26 -5.05
N MET A 85 1.46 13.85 -6.23
CA MET A 85 0.30 14.68 -6.59
C MET A 85 -1.00 13.87 -6.49
N HIS A 86 -1.00 12.63 -7.01
CA HIS A 86 -2.18 11.76 -6.89
C HIS A 86 -2.53 11.48 -5.42
N ARG A 87 -1.55 11.18 -4.57
CA ARG A 87 -1.75 10.98 -3.13
C ARG A 87 -2.32 12.21 -2.43
N VAL A 88 -1.88 13.40 -2.82
CA VAL A 88 -2.42 14.66 -2.28
C VAL A 88 -3.90 14.81 -2.66
N ASP A 89 -4.28 14.50 -3.88
CA ASP A 89 -5.66 14.58 -4.34
C ASP A 89 -6.58 13.65 -3.55
N ILE A 90 -6.19 12.40 -3.30
CA ILE A 90 -6.94 11.46 -2.46
C ILE A 90 -7.15 12.02 -1.06
N ARG A 91 -6.13 12.61 -0.44
CA ARG A 91 -6.26 13.21 0.89
C ARG A 91 -7.22 14.39 0.87
N LYS A 92 -7.15 15.23 -0.15
CA LYS A 92 -8.08 16.35 -0.36
C LYS A 92 -9.53 15.86 -0.50
N LEU A 93 -9.75 14.78 -1.26
CA LEU A 93 -11.07 14.17 -1.38
C LEU A 93 -11.58 13.65 -0.04
N LEU A 94 -10.74 12.97 0.75
CA LEU A 94 -11.10 12.48 2.08
C LEU A 94 -11.45 13.62 3.04
N HIS A 95 -10.68 14.70 3.04
CA HIS A 95 -11.01 15.89 3.83
C HIS A 95 -12.40 16.44 3.48
N GLY A 96 -12.65 16.66 2.17
CA GLY A 96 -13.94 17.15 1.70
C GLY A 96 -15.10 16.21 2.05
N LEU A 97 -14.88 14.91 1.92
CA LEU A 97 -15.86 13.88 2.22
C LEU A 97 -16.23 13.87 3.71
N LEU A 98 -15.25 13.81 4.61
CA LEU A 98 -15.47 13.74 6.05
C LEU A 98 -16.00 15.07 6.64
N GLU A 99 -15.61 16.21 6.08
CA GLU A 99 -16.04 17.54 6.52
C GLU A 99 -17.51 17.80 6.16
N LYS A 100 -17.90 17.49 4.90
CA LYS A 100 -19.25 17.75 4.37
C LYS A 100 -20.28 16.69 4.71
N SER A 101 -19.88 15.50 5.13
CA SER A 101 -20.80 14.38 5.42
C SER A 101 -21.77 14.72 6.54
N THR A 102 -23.01 14.25 6.44
CA THR A 102 -24.05 14.36 7.48
C THR A 102 -24.00 13.15 8.42
N ILE A 103 -24.47 13.33 9.65
CA ILE A 103 -24.62 12.27 10.66
C ILE A 103 -26.10 12.13 10.91
N LYS A 104 -26.66 10.94 10.77
CA LYS A 104 -28.06 10.64 11.08
C LYS A 104 -28.28 10.74 12.59
N LYS A 105 -29.31 11.49 13.02
CA LYS A 105 -29.53 11.79 14.46
C LYS A 105 -30.22 10.67 15.23
N ASP A 106 -31.08 9.92 14.58
CA ASP A 106 -32.01 8.98 15.22
C ASP A 106 -31.78 7.51 14.88
N ALA A 107 -30.59 7.17 14.35
CA ALA A 107 -30.25 5.82 14.01
C ALA A 107 -29.07 5.30 14.85
N GLU A 108 -28.94 3.99 14.97
CA GLU A 108 -27.78 3.35 15.59
C GLU A 108 -26.49 3.81 14.89
N ILE A 109 -25.48 4.21 15.68
CA ILE A 109 -24.20 4.70 15.17
C ILE A 109 -23.47 3.57 14.45
N GLN A 110 -23.26 3.74 13.15
CA GLN A 110 -22.49 2.85 12.30
C GLN A 110 -20.99 3.18 12.31
N ALA A 111 -20.17 2.26 11.85
CA ALA A 111 -18.72 2.47 11.74
C ALA A 111 -18.36 3.73 10.93
N THR A 112 -19.10 4.01 9.85
CA THR A 112 -18.94 5.21 9.02
C THR A 112 -19.35 6.49 9.73
N ASP A 113 -20.31 6.45 10.65
CA ASP A 113 -20.65 7.62 11.45
C ASP A 113 -19.60 7.92 12.50
N MET A 114 -18.98 6.88 13.07
CA MET A 114 -17.89 7.06 14.02
C MET A 114 -16.70 7.81 13.42
N VAL A 115 -16.28 7.51 12.19
CA VAL A 115 -15.19 8.25 11.54
C VAL A 115 -15.56 9.70 11.23
N LYS A 116 -16.82 9.95 10.81
CA LYS A 116 -17.33 11.31 10.59
C LYS A 116 -17.33 12.11 11.89
N ILE A 117 -17.83 11.52 12.99
CA ILE A 117 -17.87 12.15 14.31
C ILE A 117 -16.47 12.43 14.82
N ALA A 118 -15.58 11.44 14.76
CA ALA A 118 -14.20 11.56 15.23
C ALA A 118 -13.44 12.66 14.46
N TYR A 119 -13.56 12.67 13.14
CA TYR A 119 -12.91 13.69 12.31
C TYR A 119 -13.44 15.10 12.61
N LYS A 120 -14.77 15.26 12.68
CA LYS A 120 -15.41 16.55 13.02
C LYS A 120 -15.07 17.03 14.44
N SER A 121 -15.02 16.12 15.41
CA SER A 121 -14.55 16.45 16.76
C SER A 121 -13.11 16.95 16.77
N CYS A 122 -12.24 16.36 15.94
CA CYS A 122 -10.84 16.79 15.81
C CYS A 122 -10.72 18.19 15.18
N ILE A 123 -11.35 18.41 14.01
CA ILE A 123 -11.18 19.68 13.27
C ILE A 123 -11.90 20.87 13.91
N LYS A 124 -13.12 20.66 14.43
CA LYS A 124 -14.02 21.72 14.94
C LYS A 124 -13.41 22.52 16.09
N LYS A 125 -12.72 21.84 16.99
CA LYS A 125 -12.23 22.46 18.25
C LYS A 125 -10.78 22.92 18.19
N LYS A 126 -10.02 22.65 17.09
CA LYS A 126 -8.56 22.88 17.07
C LYS A 126 -7.90 22.52 18.42
N GLY A 127 -8.49 21.52 19.12
CA GLY A 127 -8.08 21.09 20.43
C GLY A 127 -8.29 22.07 21.58
N LYS A 128 -9.17 23.03 21.48
CA LYS A 128 -9.53 23.87 22.63
C LYS A 128 -10.58 23.16 23.48
N TYR A 129 -10.13 22.38 24.44
CA TYR A 129 -11.00 21.77 25.45
C TYR A 129 -11.04 22.69 26.67
N LYS A 130 -12.26 23.06 27.14
CA LYS A 130 -12.42 23.88 28.37
C LYS A 130 -11.76 23.26 29.59
N LYS A 131 -11.71 21.90 29.66
CA LYS A 131 -11.13 21.12 30.77
C LYS A 131 -10.02 20.17 30.28
N GLU A 132 -9.09 20.65 29.47
CA GLU A 132 -8.02 19.83 28.90
C GLU A 132 -7.25 18.97 29.94
N PRO A 133 -6.83 19.50 31.11
CA PRO A 133 -6.16 18.68 32.11
C PRO A 133 -6.99 17.52 32.62
N GLU A 134 -8.31 17.69 32.74
CA GLU A 134 -9.24 16.65 33.20
C GLU A 134 -9.38 15.54 32.13
N VAL A 135 -9.51 15.90 30.88
CA VAL A 135 -9.56 14.94 29.76
C VAL A 135 -8.32 14.06 29.74
N ILE A 136 -7.13 14.64 29.91
CA ILE A 136 -5.87 13.88 29.94
C ILE A 136 -5.78 12.99 31.19
N LYS A 137 -6.21 13.47 32.34
CA LYS A 137 -6.26 12.66 33.56
C LYS A 137 -7.22 11.48 33.44
N ASN A 138 -8.37 11.68 32.80
CA ASN A 138 -9.32 10.60 32.51
C ASN A 138 -8.76 9.58 31.52
N LEU A 139 -8.03 10.03 30.50
CA LEU A 139 -7.29 9.15 29.60
C LEU A 139 -6.31 8.26 30.38
N LEU A 140 -5.47 8.84 31.22
CA LEU A 140 -4.50 8.10 32.05
C LEU A 140 -5.21 7.11 32.97
N LYS A 141 -6.31 7.53 33.62
CA LYS A 141 -7.12 6.68 34.50
C LYS A 141 -7.74 5.50 33.76
N GLY A 142 -8.23 5.71 32.54
CA GLY A 142 -8.77 4.66 31.66
C GLY A 142 -7.72 3.57 31.30
N HIS A 143 -6.44 3.94 31.31
CA HIS A 143 -5.31 3.02 31.13
C HIS A 143 -4.69 2.54 32.44
N GLY A 144 -5.41 2.61 33.56
CA GLY A 144 -4.95 2.11 34.85
C GLY A 144 -4.01 3.04 35.63
N ILE A 145 -3.72 4.24 35.13
CA ILE A 145 -2.83 5.23 35.76
C ILE A 145 -3.68 6.24 36.52
N LYS A 146 -4.04 5.89 37.76
CA LYS A 146 -4.95 6.72 38.60
C LYS A 146 -4.36 8.06 39.03
N SER A 147 -3.03 8.11 39.23
CA SER A 147 -2.29 9.30 39.65
C SER A 147 -1.04 9.46 38.80
N TRP A 148 -0.80 10.67 38.25
CA TRP A 148 0.39 10.97 37.47
C TRP A 148 0.68 12.47 37.53
N PRO A 149 1.93 12.90 37.71
CA PRO A 149 3.09 12.06 37.99
C PRO A 149 3.20 11.73 39.49
N LEU A 150 3.88 10.63 39.83
CA LEU A 150 4.22 10.25 41.19
C LEU A 150 5.57 10.83 41.60
N GLN A 151 5.81 10.94 42.92
CA GLN A 151 7.14 11.27 43.45
C GLN A 151 8.03 10.03 43.30
N PRO A 152 9.26 10.14 42.75
CA PRO A 152 10.20 9.05 42.68
C PRO A 152 10.65 8.61 44.10
N GLY A 153 10.85 7.29 44.31
CA GLY A 153 11.40 6.74 45.53
C GLY A 153 10.46 6.64 46.75
N THR A 154 9.15 6.84 46.53
CA THR A 154 8.12 6.77 47.60
C THR A 154 7.09 5.68 47.37
N SER A 155 7.40 4.65 46.59
CA SER A 155 6.44 3.63 46.22
C SER A 155 6.35 2.52 47.26
N SER A 156 5.14 2.22 47.72
CA SER A 156 4.79 0.98 48.39
C SER A 156 4.41 -0.16 47.44
N ARG A 157 4.33 0.14 46.15
CA ARG A 157 3.95 -0.81 45.08
C ARG A 157 5.20 -1.48 44.50
N ASN A 158 5.05 -2.73 44.06
CA ASN A 158 6.06 -3.38 43.23
C ASN A 158 5.74 -3.18 41.72
N TYR A 159 6.69 -3.44 40.85
CA TYR A 159 6.54 -3.32 39.41
C TYR A 159 5.38 -4.16 38.87
N LEU A 160 5.08 -5.32 39.44
CA LEU A 160 3.96 -6.18 39.02
C LEU A 160 2.61 -5.52 39.24
N SER A 161 2.42 -4.86 40.36
CA SER A 161 1.20 -4.11 40.63
C SER A 161 0.95 -2.99 39.61
N VAL A 162 2.03 -2.35 39.13
CA VAL A 162 1.95 -1.34 38.06
C VAL A 162 1.57 -2.01 36.74
N LEU A 163 2.32 -3.06 36.33
CA LEU A 163 2.07 -3.72 35.04
C LEU A 163 0.73 -4.44 34.97
N ASN A 164 0.21 -4.97 36.06
CA ASN A 164 -1.14 -5.56 36.11
C ASN A 164 -2.23 -4.52 35.83
N SER A 165 -2.04 -3.29 36.28
CA SER A 165 -3.02 -2.22 36.06
C SER A 165 -2.90 -1.55 34.70
N THR A 166 -1.66 -1.41 34.17
CA THR A 166 -1.38 -0.62 32.98
C THR A 166 -1.08 -1.45 31.71
N GLY A 167 -0.77 -2.75 31.87
CA GLY A 167 -0.32 -3.61 30.77
C GLY A 167 1.20 -3.55 30.56
N LEU A 168 1.66 -4.13 29.46
CA LEU A 168 3.09 -4.27 29.12
C LEU A 168 3.64 -3.12 28.27
N TYR A 169 2.75 -2.34 27.64
CA TYR A 169 3.16 -1.15 26.90
C TYR A 169 3.67 -0.07 27.88
N PRO A 170 4.75 0.66 27.63
CA PRO A 170 5.50 0.76 26.36
C PRO A 170 6.76 -0.14 26.30
N PHE A 171 6.87 -1.15 27.10
CA PHE A 171 8.08 -1.96 27.22
C PHE A 171 8.13 -3.15 26.27
N LEU A 172 6.99 -3.80 26.07
CA LEU A 172 6.86 -4.93 25.16
C LEU A 172 5.71 -4.71 24.20
N ASN A 173 5.92 -5.12 22.96
CA ASN A 173 4.87 -5.33 21.98
C ASN A 173 4.36 -6.76 22.12
N VAL A 174 3.05 -6.91 22.19
CA VAL A 174 2.36 -8.20 22.20
C VAL A 174 1.43 -8.20 20.99
N GLU A 175 1.78 -8.99 19.99
CA GLU A 175 1.04 -9.07 18.73
C GLU A 175 0.44 -10.46 18.56
N VAL A 176 -0.69 -10.50 17.86
CA VAL A 176 -1.33 -11.74 17.41
C VAL A 176 -1.28 -11.72 15.89
N LYS A 177 -0.51 -12.63 15.31
CA LYS A 177 -0.33 -12.70 13.86
C LYS A 177 0.10 -14.08 13.39
N ARG A 178 -0.02 -14.32 12.10
CA ARG A 178 0.57 -15.49 11.45
C ARG A 178 2.07 -15.32 11.32
N THR A 179 2.81 -16.39 11.50
CA THR A 179 4.27 -16.42 11.41
C THR A 179 4.72 -17.44 10.36
N LYS A 180 5.98 -17.37 9.91
CA LYS A 180 6.54 -18.37 9.00
C LYS A 180 6.44 -19.81 9.56
N SER A 181 6.54 -19.96 10.88
CA SER A 181 6.39 -21.25 11.57
C SER A 181 4.94 -21.66 11.81
N SER A 182 3.97 -20.76 11.59
CA SER A 182 2.54 -21.02 11.72
C SER A 182 1.76 -20.17 10.68
N PRO A 183 1.83 -20.50 9.40
CA PRO A 183 1.23 -19.69 8.33
C PRO A 183 -0.30 -19.76 8.27
N SER A 184 -0.90 -20.81 8.82
CA SER A 184 -2.36 -21.02 8.80
C SER A 184 -3.09 -20.62 10.07
N ARG A 185 -2.34 -20.31 11.15
CA ARG A 185 -2.92 -19.95 12.45
C ARG A 185 -2.24 -18.78 13.10
N ASN A 186 -3.04 -17.91 13.69
CA ASN A 186 -2.57 -16.83 14.52
C ASN A 186 -1.86 -17.37 15.76
N THR A 187 -0.70 -16.79 16.05
CA THR A 187 0.12 -17.10 17.21
C THR A 187 0.50 -15.81 17.93
N LEU A 188 0.95 -15.96 19.17
CA LEU A 188 1.48 -14.83 19.93
C LEU A 188 2.89 -14.52 19.48
N GLU A 189 3.18 -13.24 19.30
CA GLU A 189 4.54 -12.73 19.20
C GLU A 189 4.81 -11.70 20.29
N VAL A 190 5.94 -11.82 20.95
CA VAL A 190 6.40 -10.88 21.98
C VAL A 190 7.75 -10.33 21.56
N SER A 191 7.86 -9.02 21.51
CA SER A 191 9.10 -8.32 21.20
C SER A 191 9.33 -7.15 22.16
N ALA A 192 10.58 -6.70 22.28
CA ALA A 192 10.83 -5.44 22.97
C ALA A 192 10.24 -4.28 22.18
N ALA A 193 9.56 -3.37 22.85
CA ALA A 193 9.12 -2.12 22.27
C ALA A 193 10.21 -1.06 22.45
N SER A 194 10.41 -0.22 21.44
CA SER A 194 11.37 0.89 21.46
C SER A 194 10.68 2.23 21.18
N PRO A 195 9.68 2.60 22.01
CA PRO A 195 8.94 3.85 21.81
C PRO A 195 9.74 5.02 22.39
N HIS A 196 10.63 5.61 21.61
CA HIS A 196 11.39 6.77 22.01
C HIS A 196 10.97 8.02 21.25
N VAL A 197 11.11 9.19 21.91
CA VAL A 197 10.89 10.48 21.23
C VAL A 197 11.93 10.73 20.14
N LEU A 198 13.11 10.13 20.28
CA LEU A 198 14.18 10.10 19.30
C LEU A 198 14.56 8.66 18.97
N PRO A 199 15.02 8.38 17.74
CA PRO A 199 15.69 7.11 17.45
C PRO A 199 16.83 6.85 18.44
N TRP A 200 17.05 5.57 18.79
CA TRP A 200 18.15 5.22 19.71
C TRP A 200 19.52 5.71 19.21
N THR A 201 19.75 5.73 17.88
CA THR A 201 20.94 6.28 17.26
C THR A 201 21.18 7.75 17.64
N ASP A 202 20.12 8.54 17.66
CA ASP A 202 20.20 9.96 18.04
C ASP A 202 20.39 10.15 19.55
N TRP A 203 19.77 9.29 20.38
CA TRP A 203 20.02 9.26 21.81
C TRP A 203 21.50 9.00 22.14
N GLN A 204 22.13 8.09 21.41
CA GLN A 204 23.54 7.71 21.61
C GLN A 204 24.53 8.61 20.86
N GLY A 205 24.04 9.47 19.96
CA GLY A 205 24.86 10.44 19.22
C GLY A 205 25.47 9.91 17.92
N HIS A 206 24.96 8.81 17.37
CA HIS A 206 25.42 8.28 16.09
C HIS A 206 24.82 9.03 14.89
N GLY A 207 23.62 9.60 15.03
CA GLY A 207 22.93 10.29 13.94
C GLY A 207 23.05 11.81 13.98
N ILE A 208 23.43 12.41 15.13
CA ILE A 208 23.44 13.87 15.33
C ILE A 208 24.63 14.34 16.16
N SER A 209 25.04 15.59 15.97
CA SER A 209 26.16 16.17 16.76
C SER A 209 25.82 16.26 18.25
N LYS A 210 26.85 16.18 19.11
CA LYS A 210 26.71 16.33 20.58
C LYS A 210 25.95 17.60 20.96
N LYS A 211 26.25 18.73 20.29
CA LYS A 211 25.58 20.03 20.52
C LYS A 211 24.09 19.97 20.20
N LYS A 212 23.72 19.33 19.09
CA LYS A 212 22.30 19.14 18.69
C LYS A 212 21.58 18.23 19.68
N ARG A 213 22.19 17.12 20.10
CA ARG A 213 21.64 16.19 21.08
C ARG A 213 21.33 16.87 22.43
N GLU A 214 22.29 17.62 22.99
CA GLU A 214 22.08 18.34 24.26
C GLU A 214 20.96 19.38 24.14
N LYS A 215 20.84 20.04 23.00
CA LYS A 215 19.73 20.97 22.73
C LYS A 215 18.38 20.24 22.74
N ILE A 216 18.29 19.09 22.09
CA ILE A 216 17.08 18.29 22.07
C ILE A 216 16.72 17.78 23.46
N LYS A 217 17.67 17.24 24.23
CA LYS A 217 17.47 16.80 25.62
C LYS A 217 16.93 17.93 26.49
N LYS A 218 17.50 19.12 26.38
CA LYS A 218 17.02 20.33 27.11
C LYS A 218 15.59 20.69 26.74
N ALA A 219 15.25 20.67 25.44
CA ALA A 219 13.90 20.95 24.94
C ALA A 219 12.91 19.87 25.39
N TYR A 220 13.31 18.59 25.34
CA TYR A 220 12.49 17.47 25.77
C TYR A 220 12.18 17.49 27.27
N LYS A 221 13.18 17.72 28.09
CA LYS A 221 12.99 17.91 29.54
C LYS A 221 12.05 19.10 29.83
N LYS A 222 12.13 20.19 29.05
CA LYS A 222 11.23 21.32 29.14
C LYS A 222 9.80 20.93 28.78
N LEU A 223 9.59 20.13 27.73
CA LEU A 223 8.30 19.59 27.33
C LEU A 223 7.65 18.82 28.48
N ILE A 224 8.33 17.79 29.02
CA ILE A 224 7.83 16.98 30.14
C ILE A 224 7.45 17.86 31.31
N LYS A 225 8.33 18.79 31.71
CA LYS A 225 8.07 19.73 32.80
C LYS A 225 6.82 20.58 32.57
N ASN A 226 6.62 21.07 31.35
CA ASN A 226 5.48 21.93 31.01
C ASN A 226 4.16 21.11 31.03
N VAL A 227 4.17 19.86 30.57
CA VAL A 227 3.02 18.97 30.66
C VAL A 227 2.68 18.66 32.13
N ILE A 228 3.67 18.37 32.96
CA ILE A 228 3.45 18.20 34.41
C ILE A 228 2.83 19.47 35.02
N LYS A 229 3.32 20.67 34.64
CA LYS A 229 2.76 21.94 35.11
C LYS A 229 1.33 22.15 34.64
N LEU A 230 1.00 21.74 33.40
CA LEU A 230 -0.35 21.83 32.85
C LEU A 230 -1.35 20.98 33.65
N LEU A 231 -0.97 19.74 33.96
CA LEU A 231 -1.84 18.80 34.68
C LEU A 231 -1.89 19.04 36.20
N HIS A 232 -0.79 19.53 36.77
CA HIS A 232 -0.64 19.79 38.20
C HIS A 232 0.14 21.09 38.44
N PRO A 233 -0.53 22.25 38.41
CA PRO A 233 0.12 23.57 38.56
C PRO A 233 0.97 23.70 39.83
N ASN A 234 0.44 23.20 40.96
CA ASN A 234 1.05 23.29 42.28
C ASN A 234 2.08 22.19 42.60
N ARG A 235 2.36 21.27 41.64
CA ARG A 235 3.31 20.17 41.89
C ARG A 235 4.72 20.70 42.16
N THR A 236 5.33 20.28 43.26
CA THR A 236 6.75 20.48 43.52
C THR A 236 7.61 19.51 42.71
N ASN A 237 8.92 19.69 42.67
CA ASN A 237 9.87 18.76 42.06
C ASN A 237 9.65 18.42 40.55
N LYS A 238 8.86 19.25 39.80
CA LYS A 238 8.60 19.05 38.35
C LYS A 238 9.88 18.83 37.53
N LYS A 239 10.96 19.55 37.86
CA LYS A 239 12.25 19.43 37.16
C LYS A 239 12.92 18.08 37.41
N LYS A 240 12.85 17.56 38.67
CA LYS A 240 13.43 16.27 39.09
C LYS A 240 12.66 15.11 38.40
N ILE A 241 11.34 15.16 38.42
CA ILE A 241 10.48 14.13 37.76
C ILE A 241 10.75 14.11 36.25
N ALA A 242 10.76 15.28 35.58
CA ALA A 242 11.05 15.36 34.15
C ALA A 242 12.43 14.81 33.78
N ALA A 243 13.44 15.06 34.62
CA ALA A 243 14.78 14.50 34.43
C ALA A 243 14.79 12.97 34.59
N SER A 244 14.09 12.44 35.61
CA SER A 244 14.03 10.98 35.86
C SER A 244 13.38 10.24 34.68
N ILE A 245 12.27 10.76 34.14
CA ILE A 245 11.59 10.18 32.96
C ILE A 245 12.52 10.18 31.74
N MET A 246 13.15 11.32 31.43
CA MET A 246 14.06 11.46 30.29
C MET A 246 15.29 10.54 30.42
N ASN A 247 15.92 10.48 31.61
CA ASN A 247 17.08 9.64 31.84
C ASN A 247 16.74 8.15 31.77
N PHE A 248 15.52 7.76 32.18
CA PHE A 248 15.05 6.40 32.06
C PHE A 248 14.85 6.02 30.58
N GLU A 249 14.25 6.89 29.77
CA GLU A 249 14.14 6.68 28.32
C GLU A 249 15.52 6.54 27.64
N GLU A 250 16.50 7.37 28.05
CA GLU A 250 17.88 7.26 27.56
C GLU A 250 18.52 5.92 27.96
N SER A 251 18.22 5.38 29.15
CA SER A 251 18.74 4.06 29.57
C SER A 251 18.10 2.92 28.78
N LEU A 252 16.81 3.01 28.41
CA LEU A 252 16.18 2.05 27.51
C LEU A 252 16.79 2.11 26.11
N ALA A 253 17.04 3.31 25.58
CA ALA A 253 17.70 3.49 24.28
C ALA A 253 19.12 2.89 24.22
N LYS A 254 19.83 2.81 25.35
CA LYS A 254 21.12 2.09 25.44
C LYS A 254 20.95 0.58 25.31
N LEU A 255 19.86 0.02 25.80
CA LEU A 255 19.56 -1.41 25.62
C LEU A 255 19.30 -1.72 24.13
N ASP A 256 18.59 -0.84 23.44
CA ASP A 256 18.36 -0.96 21.99
C ASP A 256 19.68 -0.92 21.22
N GLU A 257 20.60 0.01 21.55
CA GLU A 257 21.92 0.10 20.92
C GLU A 257 22.75 -1.18 21.12
N MET A 258 22.82 -1.69 22.34
CA MET A 258 23.55 -2.93 22.64
C MET A 258 23.05 -4.10 21.82
N TRP A 259 21.76 -4.10 21.57
CA TRP A 259 21.14 -5.11 20.77
C TRP A 259 21.48 -4.99 19.28
N PHE A 260 21.32 -3.80 18.67
CA PHE A 260 21.65 -3.59 17.26
C PHE A 260 23.11 -3.93 16.93
N LYS A 261 24.02 -3.69 17.83
CA LYS A 261 25.43 -4.06 17.67
C LYS A 261 25.69 -5.58 17.67
N ARG A 262 24.79 -6.37 18.25
CA ARG A 262 24.90 -7.85 18.29
C ARG A 262 24.27 -8.56 17.13
N ILE A 263 23.37 -7.89 16.37
CA ILE A 263 22.68 -8.49 15.22
C ILE A 263 23.44 -8.20 13.91
N ALA A 264 24.61 -8.77 13.75
CA ALA A 264 25.22 -8.90 12.41
C ALA A 264 24.96 -10.28 11.79
N GLY A 265 24.05 -11.10 12.33
CA GLY A 265 23.79 -12.47 11.89
C GLY A 265 22.30 -12.79 11.76
N PHE A 266 21.95 -13.60 10.77
CA PHE A 266 20.61 -14.13 10.54
C PHE A 266 20.21 -15.08 11.68
N TRP A 267 19.30 -14.65 12.55
CA TRP A 267 18.73 -15.48 13.60
C TRP A 267 17.26 -15.79 13.27
N THR A 268 16.94 -17.07 13.19
CA THR A 268 15.55 -17.54 13.22
C THR A 268 15.12 -17.67 14.68
N GLU A 269 14.15 -16.89 15.09
CA GLU A 269 13.63 -16.99 16.46
C GLU A 269 12.78 -18.26 16.61
N PRO A 270 13.03 -19.07 17.64
CA PRO A 270 12.26 -20.28 17.86
C PRO A 270 10.83 -19.94 18.30
N THR A 271 9.87 -20.67 17.79
CA THR A 271 8.52 -20.69 18.34
C THR A 271 8.50 -21.63 19.54
N LEU A 272 8.10 -21.09 20.69
CA LEU A 272 8.05 -21.79 21.98
C LEU A 272 6.59 -22.05 22.37
N HIS A 273 6.38 -22.97 23.32
CA HIS A 273 5.15 -22.97 24.08
C HIS A 273 5.23 -21.94 25.21
N ILE A 274 4.11 -21.33 25.57
CA ILE A 274 4.09 -20.26 26.57
C ILE A 274 4.65 -20.72 27.94
N LYS A 275 4.47 -22.02 28.31
CA LYS A 275 5.05 -22.62 29.52
C LYS A 275 6.57 -22.61 29.49
N GLU A 276 7.19 -22.60 28.32
CA GLU A 276 8.65 -22.66 28.15
C GLU A 276 9.28 -21.27 28.24
N MET A 277 8.48 -20.20 28.09
CA MET A 277 8.97 -18.82 28.19
C MET A 277 9.75 -18.57 29.50
N LYS A 278 9.31 -19.16 30.60
CA LYS A 278 10.00 -19.05 31.91
C LYS A 278 11.45 -19.58 31.92
N ASN A 279 11.80 -20.49 30.99
CA ASN A 279 13.14 -21.03 30.82
C ASN A 279 14.04 -20.20 29.93
N HIS A 280 13.39 -19.42 29.00
CA HIS A 280 14.06 -18.62 27.98
C HIS A 280 14.08 -17.12 28.29
N LEU A 281 13.17 -16.67 29.17
CA LEU A 281 13.08 -15.28 29.64
C LEU A 281 13.45 -15.25 31.16
N SER A 282 13.58 -14.05 31.70
CA SER A 282 13.92 -13.86 33.11
C SER A 282 13.06 -14.73 34.05
N LYS A 283 13.66 -15.67 34.73
CA LYS A 283 12.98 -16.68 35.60
C LYS A 283 12.08 -16.06 36.66
N LYS A 284 12.38 -14.84 37.08
CA LYS A 284 11.64 -14.12 38.14
C LYS A 284 10.53 -13.22 37.58
N PHE A 285 10.41 -13.07 36.26
CA PHE A 285 9.42 -12.19 35.66
C PHE A 285 8.16 -12.99 35.26
N PRO A 286 6.98 -12.72 35.83
CA PRO A 286 5.79 -13.53 35.62
C PRO A 286 5.06 -13.14 34.32
N ILE A 287 5.75 -13.22 33.19
CA ILE A 287 5.24 -12.78 31.87
C ILE A 287 3.94 -13.50 31.49
N PHE A 288 3.83 -14.80 31.79
CA PHE A 288 2.63 -15.58 31.52
C PHE A 288 1.40 -15.05 32.27
N LEU A 289 1.55 -14.67 33.54
CA LEU A 289 0.48 -14.09 34.34
C LEU A 289 0.00 -12.76 33.71
N LEU A 290 0.95 -11.91 33.35
CA LEU A 290 0.65 -10.60 32.76
C LEU A 290 -0.05 -10.73 31.39
N LEU A 291 0.42 -11.64 30.53
CA LEU A 291 -0.24 -11.95 29.26
C LEU A 291 -1.66 -12.52 29.49
N SER A 292 -1.79 -13.49 30.40
CA SER A 292 -3.09 -14.08 30.74
C SER A 292 -4.10 -13.03 31.22
N ASN A 293 -3.65 -12.07 32.05
CA ASN A 293 -4.52 -10.98 32.52
C ASN A 293 -4.93 -10.02 31.39
N GLN A 294 -4.10 -9.84 30.38
CA GLN A 294 -4.48 -9.05 29.20
C GLN A 294 -5.51 -9.77 28.34
N PHE A 295 -5.31 -11.07 28.03
CA PHE A 295 -6.21 -11.85 27.20
C PHE A 295 -7.56 -12.15 27.86
N LYS A 296 -7.63 -12.18 29.18
CA LYS A 296 -8.91 -12.23 29.92
C LYS A 296 -9.85 -11.06 29.60
N LYS A 297 -9.32 -9.90 29.18
CA LYS A 297 -10.14 -8.74 28.77
C LYS A 297 -11.00 -9.00 27.51
N VAL A 298 -10.64 -10.01 26.74
CA VAL A 298 -11.37 -10.49 25.55
C VAL A 298 -11.92 -11.92 25.74
N ASN A 299 -12.07 -12.35 26.99
CA ASN A 299 -12.58 -13.67 27.40
C ASN A 299 -11.73 -14.84 26.88
N ILE A 300 -10.44 -14.63 26.64
CA ILE A 300 -9.51 -15.69 26.22
C ILE A 300 -8.67 -16.14 27.40
N THR A 301 -8.72 -17.46 27.67
CA THR A 301 -7.82 -18.12 28.62
C THR A 301 -6.64 -18.70 27.86
N LEU A 302 -5.44 -18.15 28.08
CA LEU A 302 -4.22 -18.68 27.49
C LEU A 302 -3.89 -20.05 28.07
N LYS A 303 -3.66 -21.03 27.20
CA LYS A 303 -3.26 -22.40 27.57
C LYS A 303 -1.74 -22.49 27.69
N SER A 304 -1.25 -23.37 28.57
CA SER A 304 0.21 -23.58 28.76
C SER A 304 0.96 -24.02 27.50
N ASN A 305 0.25 -24.68 26.56
CA ASN A 305 0.76 -25.13 25.27
C ASN A 305 0.52 -24.11 24.13
N GLN A 306 0.04 -22.89 24.44
CA GLN A 306 -0.11 -21.85 23.42
C GLN A 306 1.25 -21.53 22.80
N LYS A 307 1.31 -21.52 21.47
CA LYS A 307 2.52 -21.13 20.73
C LYS A 307 2.78 -19.63 20.87
N VAL A 308 4.03 -19.29 21.10
CA VAL A 308 4.53 -17.92 21.22
C VAL A 308 5.90 -17.81 20.56
N THR A 309 6.11 -16.78 19.77
CA THR A 309 7.42 -16.41 19.23
C THR A 309 7.96 -15.23 20.03
N VAL A 310 9.14 -15.37 20.60
CA VAL A 310 9.82 -14.27 21.29
C VAL A 310 10.88 -13.70 20.36
N GLN A 311 10.56 -12.59 19.74
CA GLN A 311 11.51 -11.88 18.87
C GLN A 311 12.64 -11.34 19.75
N ASN A 312 13.86 -11.81 19.46
CA ASN A 312 15.03 -11.29 20.14
C ASN A 312 14.98 -11.42 21.66
N ARG A 313 14.98 -12.65 22.13
CA ARG A 313 14.89 -13.00 23.56
C ARG A 313 15.88 -12.24 24.45
N TYR A 314 17.08 -11.94 23.95
CA TYR A 314 18.11 -11.23 24.74
C TYR A 314 17.71 -9.78 24.99
N HIS A 315 17.13 -9.11 23.99
CA HIS A 315 16.64 -7.76 24.15
C HIS A 315 15.42 -7.72 25.08
N VAL A 316 14.47 -8.65 24.87
CA VAL A 316 13.31 -8.79 25.77
C VAL A 316 13.79 -9.00 27.22
N ASN A 317 14.76 -9.90 27.46
CA ASN A 317 15.30 -10.12 28.78
C ASN A 317 15.94 -8.87 29.38
N ALA A 318 16.72 -8.13 28.62
CA ALA A 318 17.34 -6.89 29.11
C ALA A 318 16.29 -5.87 29.55
N ILE A 319 15.20 -5.73 28.79
CA ILE A 319 14.06 -4.88 29.17
C ILE A 319 13.38 -5.39 30.47
N LEU A 320 13.10 -6.69 30.55
CA LEU A 320 12.47 -7.28 31.75
C LEU A 320 13.32 -7.07 33.03
N GLU A 321 14.62 -7.24 32.92
CA GLU A 321 15.53 -6.96 34.02
C GLU A 321 15.59 -5.47 34.39
N CYS A 322 15.56 -4.60 33.38
CA CYS A 322 15.49 -3.15 33.61
C CYS A 322 14.21 -2.78 34.39
N ILE A 323 13.08 -3.34 34.02
CA ILE A 323 11.78 -3.12 34.70
C ILE A 323 11.90 -3.58 36.18
N GLN A 324 12.44 -4.78 36.44
CA GLN A 324 12.56 -5.33 37.80
C GLN A 324 13.43 -4.48 38.72
N LYS A 325 14.45 -3.82 38.17
CA LYS A 325 15.41 -3.00 38.92
C LYS A 325 14.95 -1.53 39.06
N THR A 326 13.89 -1.14 38.37
CA THR A 326 13.45 0.26 38.32
C THR A 326 12.41 0.54 39.39
N ASP A 327 12.50 1.71 40.02
CA ASP A 327 11.50 2.21 40.97
C ASP A 327 10.10 2.25 40.36
N SER A 328 9.11 1.72 41.05
CA SER A 328 7.75 1.54 40.52
C SER A 328 7.03 2.86 40.20
N ASN A 329 7.34 3.94 40.93
CA ASN A 329 6.79 5.27 40.60
C ASN A 329 7.41 5.82 39.32
N LEU A 330 8.72 5.56 39.10
CA LEU A 330 9.37 5.93 37.84
C LEU A 330 8.83 5.13 36.69
N LEU A 331 8.58 3.82 36.84
CA LEU A 331 7.92 3.00 35.83
C LEU A 331 6.55 3.60 35.45
N GLN A 332 5.69 3.85 36.44
CA GLN A 332 4.37 4.43 36.20
C GLN A 332 4.45 5.83 35.58
N ASN A 333 5.42 6.63 36.00
CA ASN A 333 5.63 7.96 35.42
C ASN A 333 6.05 7.88 33.94
N TYR A 334 6.93 6.96 33.60
CA TYR A 334 7.35 6.73 32.22
C TYR A 334 6.20 6.21 31.36
N MET A 335 5.46 5.20 31.85
CA MET A 335 4.28 4.67 31.12
C MET A 335 3.22 5.74 30.87
N GLY A 336 2.91 6.56 31.88
CA GLY A 336 1.97 7.68 31.72
C GLY A 336 2.49 8.76 30.77
N TRP A 337 3.79 9.01 30.76
CA TRP A 337 4.42 9.92 29.83
C TRP A 337 4.31 9.42 28.38
N MET A 338 4.63 8.15 28.14
CA MET A 338 4.52 7.54 26.79
C MET A 338 3.08 7.55 26.29
N LEU A 339 2.13 7.25 27.16
CA LEU A 339 0.71 7.37 26.81
C LEU A 339 0.31 8.80 26.44
N ILE A 340 0.82 9.80 27.16
CA ILE A 340 0.58 11.21 26.78
C ILE A 340 1.21 11.53 25.41
N LEU A 341 2.41 11.03 25.13
CA LEU A 341 3.09 11.25 23.84
C LEU A 341 2.34 10.66 22.67
N ASP A 342 1.68 9.53 22.83
CA ASP A 342 0.86 8.89 21.78
C ASP A 342 -0.27 9.81 21.29
N TYR A 343 -0.80 10.64 22.18
CA TYR A 343 -1.92 11.53 21.87
C TYR A 343 -1.52 13.00 21.73
N ILE A 344 -0.31 13.38 22.10
CA ILE A 344 0.12 14.79 22.19
C ILE A 344 -0.01 15.56 20.86
N LYS A 345 0.17 14.87 19.74
CA LYS A 345 0.08 15.48 18.40
C LYS A 345 -1.34 15.90 18.04
N THR A 346 -2.33 15.18 18.54
CA THR A 346 -3.75 15.32 18.22
C THR A 346 -4.62 15.73 19.41
N ALA A 347 -4.00 15.94 20.57
CA ALA A 347 -4.70 16.39 21.77
C ALA A 347 -5.29 17.81 21.64
N GLY A 348 -4.63 18.66 20.84
CA GLY A 348 -4.95 20.07 20.71
C GLY A 348 -4.53 20.90 21.94
N GLY A 349 -5.09 22.11 22.07
CA GLY A 349 -4.90 22.99 23.21
C GLY A 349 -3.45 23.27 23.60
N LYS A 350 -3.21 23.45 24.90
CA LYS A 350 -1.87 23.72 25.47
C LYS A 350 -0.93 22.52 25.35
N LEU A 351 -1.45 21.32 25.38
CA LEU A 351 -0.63 20.10 25.25
C LEU A 351 0.05 20.07 23.88
N GLN A 352 -0.71 20.32 22.81
CA GLN A 352 -0.16 20.39 21.46
C GLN A 352 0.76 21.62 21.27
N GLU A 353 0.45 22.76 21.89
CA GLU A 353 1.33 23.93 21.84
C GLU A 353 2.70 23.65 22.45
N HIS A 354 2.75 22.89 23.55
CA HIS A 354 4.00 22.44 24.14
C HIS A 354 4.77 21.50 23.21
N TRP A 355 4.07 20.61 22.49
CA TRP A 355 4.69 19.74 21.50
C TRP A 355 5.25 20.53 20.32
N LYS A 356 4.50 21.47 19.75
CA LYS A 356 4.98 22.35 18.67
C LYS A 356 6.21 23.17 19.11
N THR A 357 6.20 23.69 20.33
CA THR A 357 7.34 24.41 20.91
C THR A 357 8.57 23.51 21.00
N PHE A 358 8.40 22.27 21.48
CA PHE A 358 9.47 21.29 21.53
C PHE A 358 10.07 21.02 20.14
N LYS A 359 9.23 20.73 19.14
CA LYS A 359 9.70 20.50 17.76
C LYS A 359 10.50 21.68 17.21
N LYS A 360 10.02 22.89 17.42
CA LYS A 360 10.72 24.12 17.01
C LYS A 360 12.08 24.27 17.72
N GLU A 361 12.12 24.09 19.04
CA GLU A 361 13.35 24.18 19.82
C GLU A 361 14.35 23.07 19.47
N ALA A 362 13.86 21.86 19.22
CA ALA A 362 14.66 20.71 18.81
C ALA A 362 15.16 20.79 17.35
N LYS A 363 14.67 21.75 16.56
CA LYS A 363 14.97 21.90 15.12
C LYS A 363 14.64 20.64 14.30
N PHE A 364 13.47 20.06 14.52
CA PHE A 364 12.94 19.05 13.61
C PHE A 364 12.60 19.68 12.25
N SER A 365 12.64 18.90 11.17
CA SER A 365 12.46 19.43 9.81
C SER A 365 11.09 20.08 9.62
N PRO A 366 10.96 21.10 8.75
CA PRO A 366 9.67 21.73 8.43
C PRO A 366 8.65 20.76 7.84
N GLU A 367 9.06 19.70 7.16
CA GLU A 367 8.19 18.65 6.60
C GLU A 367 7.35 17.95 7.67
N GLU A 368 7.79 18.01 8.93
CA GLU A 368 7.04 17.51 10.07
C GLU A 368 5.98 18.51 10.59
N GLN A 369 5.85 19.70 10.02
CA GLN A 369 4.84 20.71 10.41
C GLN A 369 3.58 20.54 9.55
N LYS A 370 2.88 19.41 9.72
CA LYS A 370 1.60 19.19 9.05
C LYS A 370 0.53 20.14 9.56
N GLU A 371 -0.37 20.57 8.66
CA GLU A 371 -1.57 21.32 9.04
C GLU A 371 -2.46 20.51 10.00
N TRP A 372 -3.29 21.20 10.78
CA TRP A 372 -4.15 20.56 11.78
C TRP A 372 -5.10 19.50 11.18
N LYS A 373 -5.70 19.81 10.03
CA LYS A 373 -6.58 18.87 9.33
C LYS A 373 -5.85 17.61 8.92
N GLU A 374 -4.62 17.73 8.45
CA GLU A 374 -3.76 16.60 8.09
C GLU A 374 -3.42 15.71 9.28
N LEU A 375 -3.15 16.31 10.45
CA LEU A 375 -2.91 15.55 11.69
C LEU A 375 -4.16 14.77 12.12
N CYS A 376 -5.36 15.37 11.97
CA CYS A 376 -6.62 14.70 12.26
C CYS A 376 -6.86 13.50 11.33
N LEU A 377 -6.58 13.67 10.03
CA LEU A 377 -6.73 12.60 9.06
C LEU A 377 -5.71 11.48 9.32
N ASP A 378 -4.44 11.84 9.58
CA ASP A 378 -3.40 10.87 9.93
C ASP A 378 -3.75 10.03 11.16
N ALA A 379 -4.37 10.64 12.17
CA ALA A 379 -4.74 9.93 13.39
C ALA A 379 -5.88 8.90 13.18
N LEU A 380 -6.65 9.04 12.11
CA LEU A 380 -7.84 8.22 11.86
C LEU A 380 -7.70 7.29 10.65
N VAL A 381 -6.97 7.71 9.60
CA VAL A 381 -7.11 7.14 8.25
C VAL A 381 -5.75 6.81 7.60
N THR A 382 -4.69 6.57 8.37
CA THR A 382 -3.44 5.98 7.84
C THR A 382 -3.48 4.45 7.93
N GLU A 383 -2.52 3.79 7.31
CA GLU A 383 -2.43 2.33 7.20
C GLU A 383 -2.39 1.60 8.56
N GLU A 384 -1.97 2.31 9.61
CA GLU A 384 -1.84 1.78 10.98
C GLU A 384 -2.94 2.27 11.93
N THR A 385 -3.95 2.99 11.40
CA THR A 385 -4.95 3.65 12.23
C THR A 385 -6.30 2.95 12.27
N THR A 386 -7.10 3.41 13.21
CA THR A 386 -8.30 2.74 13.69
C THR A 386 -9.52 2.86 12.77
N MET A 387 -9.55 3.86 11.88
CA MET A 387 -10.75 4.20 11.09
C MET A 387 -10.52 4.10 9.58
N TYR A 388 -9.50 3.36 9.15
CA TYR A 388 -9.18 3.19 7.73
C TYR A 388 -10.36 2.59 6.95
N ALA A 389 -10.90 1.46 7.40
CA ALA A 389 -11.93 0.73 6.68
C ALA A 389 -13.25 1.52 6.54
N PRO A 390 -13.81 2.17 7.56
CA PRO A 390 -14.99 3.02 7.41
C PRO A 390 -14.76 4.25 6.51
N ALA A 391 -13.57 4.85 6.56
CA ALA A 391 -13.24 5.95 5.66
C ALA A 391 -13.12 5.47 4.21
N ALA A 392 -12.58 4.27 4.01
CA ALA A 392 -12.50 3.63 2.69
C ALA A 392 -13.90 3.33 2.13
N ASN A 393 -14.82 2.82 2.95
CA ASN A 393 -16.21 2.60 2.54
C ASN A 393 -16.85 3.90 1.99
N LEU A 394 -16.77 5.00 2.76
CA LEU A 394 -17.29 6.29 2.32
C LEU A 394 -16.65 6.82 1.04
N TYR A 395 -15.37 6.55 0.85
CA TYR A 395 -14.65 6.94 -0.34
C TYR A 395 -15.07 6.12 -1.55
N LEU A 396 -15.17 4.79 -1.41
CA LEU A 396 -15.58 3.88 -2.46
C LEU A 396 -16.99 4.18 -2.94
N GLU A 397 -17.94 4.33 -2.01
CA GLU A 397 -19.33 4.66 -2.31
C GLU A 397 -19.47 5.93 -3.16
N LYS A 398 -18.63 6.94 -2.88
CA LYS A 398 -18.75 8.23 -3.57
C LYS A 398 -17.89 8.38 -4.81
N TYR A 399 -16.70 7.78 -4.84
CA TYR A 399 -15.68 8.10 -5.84
C TYR A 399 -15.20 6.90 -6.66
N PHE A 400 -15.68 5.71 -6.36
CA PHE A 400 -15.23 4.51 -7.08
C PHE A 400 -16.40 3.56 -7.34
N PRO A 401 -17.26 3.85 -8.34
CA PRO A 401 -18.37 2.98 -8.68
C PRO A 401 -17.88 1.61 -9.19
N PRO A 402 -18.67 0.53 -9.03
CA PRO A 402 -18.29 -0.83 -9.41
C PRO A 402 -17.79 -0.96 -10.87
N ILE A 403 -18.34 -0.20 -11.79
CA ILE A 403 -17.95 -0.20 -13.21
C ILE A 403 -16.46 0.12 -13.42
N GLU A 404 -15.84 0.92 -12.56
CA GLU A 404 -14.39 1.19 -12.66
C GLU A 404 -13.55 -0.04 -12.33
N LYS A 405 -14.01 -0.88 -11.40
CA LYS A 405 -13.38 -2.16 -11.06
C LYS A 405 -13.42 -3.11 -12.27
N GLU A 406 -14.56 -3.21 -12.93
CA GLU A 406 -14.78 -4.05 -14.11
C GLU A 406 -13.91 -3.60 -15.31
N ARG A 407 -13.89 -2.30 -15.61
CA ARG A 407 -13.06 -1.73 -16.67
C ARG A 407 -11.56 -1.95 -16.43
N ALA A 408 -11.12 -1.85 -15.18
CA ALA A 408 -9.75 -2.16 -14.81
C ALA A 408 -9.41 -3.63 -15.02
N PHE A 409 -10.33 -4.55 -14.67
CA PHE A 409 -10.16 -5.98 -14.94
C PHE A 409 -10.06 -6.27 -16.44
N LEU A 410 -10.92 -5.66 -17.26
CA LEU A 410 -10.88 -5.82 -18.69
C LEU A 410 -9.54 -5.36 -19.28
N MET A 411 -9.03 -4.21 -18.86
CA MET A 411 -7.70 -3.73 -19.27
C MET A 411 -6.60 -4.72 -18.86
N ILE A 412 -6.65 -5.23 -17.62
CA ILE A 412 -5.68 -6.21 -17.12
C ILE A 412 -5.70 -7.48 -17.96
N SER A 413 -6.89 -7.99 -18.32
CA SER A 413 -7.03 -9.21 -19.12
C SER A 413 -6.39 -9.07 -20.51
N PHE A 414 -6.57 -7.94 -21.18
CA PHE A 414 -5.91 -7.67 -22.47
C PHE A 414 -4.38 -7.62 -22.33
N ILE A 415 -3.86 -7.04 -21.23
CA ILE A 415 -2.41 -6.95 -20.99
C ILE A 415 -1.82 -8.35 -20.67
N VAL A 416 -2.53 -9.15 -19.88
CA VAL A 416 -2.15 -10.54 -19.58
C VAL A 416 -2.09 -11.36 -20.85
N GLU A 417 -3.11 -11.24 -21.72
CA GLU A 417 -3.11 -11.92 -23.02
C GLU A 417 -1.97 -11.45 -23.93
N ALA A 418 -1.68 -10.15 -23.95
CA ALA A 418 -0.55 -9.61 -24.70
C ALA A 418 0.78 -10.22 -24.25
N LEU A 419 1.01 -10.37 -22.94
CA LEU A 419 2.22 -11.00 -22.40
C LEU A 419 2.25 -12.50 -22.70
N ALA A 420 1.13 -13.22 -22.54
CA ALA A 420 1.07 -14.65 -22.89
C ALA A 420 1.43 -14.87 -24.37
N ASN A 421 0.83 -14.06 -25.26
CA ASN A 421 1.13 -14.12 -26.71
C ASN A 421 2.60 -13.79 -27.03
N LEU A 422 3.21 -12.85 -26.28
CA LEU A 422 4.63 -12.52 -26.42
C LEU A 422 5.53 -13.69 -26.03
N ILE A 423 5.23 -14.34 -24.90
CA ILE A 423 5.98 -15.49 -24.39
C ILE A 423 5.84 -16.70 -25.31
N GLU A 424 4.62 -17.01 -25.76
CA GLU A 424 4.36 -18.16 -26.64
C GLU A 424 5.02 -18.05 -28.01
N LYS A 425 5.18 -16.84 -28.52
CA LYS A 425 5.85 -16.57 -29.79
C LYS A 425 7.37 -16.45 -29.70
N ASN A 426 7.91 -16.63 -28.51
CA ASN A 426 9.34 -16.46 -28.28
C ASN A 426 10.11 -17.69 -28.77
N ASP A 427 11.12 -17.46 -29.65
CA ASP A 427 11.88 -18.52 -30.32
C ASP A 427 13.07 -19.02 -29.51
N TRP A 428 13.61 -18.21 -28.60
CA TRP A 428 14.77 -18.52 -27.81
C TRP A 428 14.47 -19.15 -26.44
N MET A 429 13.18 -19.17 -26.04
CA MET A 429 12.74 -19.80 -24.81
C MET A 429 12.43 -21.29 -25.00
N GLU A 430 12.91 -22.12 -24.08
CA GLU A 430 12.57 -23.54 -24.05
C GLU A 430 11.06 -23.75 -23.82
N ARG A 431 10.44 -24.67 -24.57
CA ARG A 431 8.99 -24.91 -24.46
C ARG A 431 8.51 -25.21 -23.03
N LYS A 432 9.30 -25.93 -22.25
CA LYS A 432 9.01 -26.22 -20.84
C LYS A 432 8.93 -24.94 -19.99
N VAL A 433 9.78 -23.97 -20.28
CA VAL A 433 9.81 -22.68 -19.58
C VAL A 433 8.65 -21.80 -20.02
N ILE A 434 8.34 -21.77 -21.33
CA ILE A 434 7.18 -21.08 -21.88
C ILE A 434 5.91 -21.56 -21.14
N ASN A 435 5.70 -22.88 -21.06
CA ASN A 435 4.53 -23.44 -20.39
C ASN A 435 4.45 -22.99 -18.92
N LYS A 436 5.53 -23.11 -18.15
CA LYS A 436 5.58 -22.69 -16.75
C LYS A 436 5.34 -21.18 -16.56
N ALA A 437 5.88 -20.35 -17.45
CA ALA A 437 5.67 -18.89 -17.39
C ALA A 437 4.20 -18.55 -17.67
N VAL A 438 3.58 -19.21 -18.65
CA VAL A 438 2.16 -19.03 -18.97
C VAL A 438 1.25 -19.55 -17.85
N ASP A 439 1.58 -20.71 -17.25
CA ASP A 439 0.84 -21.24 -16.11
C ASP A 439 0.90 -20.29 -14.92
N ARG A 440 2.09 -19.78 -14.57
CA ARG A 440 2.25 -18.79 -13.51
C ARG A 440 1.45 -17.50 -13.78
N LEU A 441 1.41 -17.05 -15.04
CA LEU A 441 0.64 -15.88 -15.45
C LEU A 441 -0.88 -16.12 -15.31
N ARG A 442 -1.37 -17.33 -15.59
CA ARG A 442 -2.77 -17.73 -15.41
C ARG A 442 -3.18 -17.84 -13.94
N GLU A 443 -2.23 -18.19 -13.07
CA GLU A 443 -2.46 -18.34 -11.63
C GLU A 443 -2.27 -17.03 -10.84
N VAL A 444 -2.09 -15.89 -11.51
CA VAL A 444 -2.02 -14.57 -10.86
C VAL A 444 -3.34 -14.29 -10.16
N LYS A 445 -3.26 -14.01 -8.87
CA LYS A 445 -4.39 -13.53 -8.09
C LYS A 445 -4.54 -12.01 -8.28
N TYR A 446 -5.76 -11.52 -8.27
CA TYR A 446 -6.05 -10.12 -8.53
C TYR A 446 -6.72 -9.48 -7.30
N ARG A 447 -6.17 -8.37 -6.83
CA ARG A 447 -6.80 -7.49 -5.85
C ARG A 447 -6.97 -6.12 -6.49
N ILE A 448 -8.13 -5.91 -7.12
CA ILE A 448 -8.40 -4.75 -7.97
C ILE A 448 -9.54 -3.93 -7.35
N GLY A 449 -9.32 -2.63 -7.25
CA GLY A 449 -10.28 -1.68 -6.70
C GLY A 449 -10.37 -1.76 -5.18
N TYR A 450 -10.98 -2.81 -4.66
CA TYR A 450 -11.15 -3.05 -3.22
C TYR A 450 -11.54 -4.51 -2.95
N ASP A 451 -11.28 -4.94 -1.73
CA ASP A 451 -11.78 -6.21 -1.21
C ASP A 451 -13.21 -5.99 -0.68
N ASP A 452 -14.13 -6.92 -0.92
CA ASP A 452 -15.58 -6.73 -0.74
C ASP A 452 -16.02 -6.38 0.68
N PHE A 453 -15.24 -6.77 1.70
CA PHE A 453 -15.55 -6.39 3.07
C PHE A 453 -15.55 -4.87 3.32
N PHE A 454 -14.84 -4.07 2.49
CA PHE A 454 -14.86 -2.60 2.62
C PHE A 454 -16.23 -1.99 2.33
N VAL A 455 -17.08 -2.67 1.55
CA VAL A 455 -18.44 -2.23 1.23
C VAL A 455 -19.51 -2.96 2.05
N ASN A 456 -19.13 -3.94 2.86
CA ASN A 456 -20.03 -4.67 3.75
C ASN A 456 -20.17 -3.95 5.11
N MET A 457 -21.23 -3.16 5.27
CA MET A 457 -21.45 -2.39 6.50
C MET A 457 -21.63 -3.27 7.75
N THR A 458 -22.26 -4.43 7.61
CA THR A 458 -22.42 -5.39 8.72
C THR A 458 -21.06 -5.83 9.23
N TYR A 459 -20.17 -6.23 8.33
CA TYR A 459 -18.80 -6.61 8.69
C TYR A 459 -18.03 -5.42 9.29
N LEU A 460 -18.11 -4.24 8.68
CA LEU A 460 -17.45 -3.04 9.22
C LEU A 460 -17.86 -2.72 10.66
N ASN A 461 -19.13 -2.91 11.00
CA ASN A 461 -19.60 -2.72 12.37
C ASN A 461 -19.00 -3.73 13.36
N THR A 462 -18.72 -4.95 12.92
CA THR A 462 -18.08 -5.97 13.78
C THR A 462 -16.65 -5.60 14.16
N LEU A 463 -15.97 -4.75 13.38
CA LEU A 463 -14.62 -4.28 13.70
C LEU A 463 -14.60 -3.38 14.95
N TYR A 464 -15.75 -2.84 15.40
CA TYR A 464 -15.86 -1.84 16.47
C TYR A 464 -16.70 -2.29 17.66
N THR A 465 -16.80 -3.60 17.91
CA THR A 465 -17.63 -4.18 18.99
C THR A 465 -17.21 -3.80 20.40
N PHE A 466 -15.96 -3.38 20.60
CA PHE A 466 -15.44 -2.93 21.89
C PHE A 466 -15.52 -1.39 22.08
N VAL A 467 -16.05 -0.67 21.10
CA VAL A 467 -16.25 0.78 21.22
C VAL A 467 -17.56 1.05 21.98
N ASP A 468 -17.49 1.86 22.99
CA ASP A 468 -18.67 2.44 23.65
C ASP A 468 -19.30 3.49 22.73
N LYS A 469 -20.25 3.04 21.90
CA LYS A 469 -20.88 3.85 20.85
C LYS A 469 -21.67 5.03 21.43
N GLU A 470 -22.27 4.90 22.61
CA GLU A 470 -23.05 5.97 23.26
C GLU A 470 -22.16 7.18 23.60
N ASN A 471 -20.91 6.92 23.92
CA ASN A 471 -19.93 7.96 24.21
C ASN A 471 -19.21 8.52 22.96
N VAL A 472 -19.53 8.04 21.73
CA VAL A 472 -19.03 8.61 20.48
C VAL A 472 -20.00 9.66 19.95
N THR A 473 -19.88 10.88 20.46
CA THR A 473 -20.74 12.02 20.09
C THR A 473 -19.94 13.20 19.55
N PRO A 474 -20.55 14.14 18.80
CA PRO A 474 -19.88 15.35 18.34
C PRO A 474 -19.35 16.26 19.47
N GLN A 475 -19.82 16.06 20.71
CA GLN A 475 -19.40 16.78 21.91
C GLN A 475 -18.23 16.13 22.61
N THR A 476 -18.04 14.83 22.42
CA THR A 476 -16.94 14.07 23.04
C THR A 476 -15.58 14.57 22.53
N PRO A 477 -14.62 14.84 23.42
CA PRO A 477 -13.29 15.25 23.02
C PRO A 477 -12.61 14.23 22.10
N PHE A 478 -11.98 14.70 21.03
CA PHE A 478 -11.32 13.80 20.05
C PHE A 478 -10.36 12.80 20.69
N ILE A 479 -9.54 13.24 21.66
CA ILE A 479 -8.60 12.36 22.35
C ILE A 479 -9.30 11.20 23.07
N THR A 480 -10.51 11.41 23.59
CA THR A 480 -11.33 10.36 24.23
C THR A 480 -11.80 9.36 23.18
N ILE A 481 -12.38 9.84 22.08
CA ILE A 481 -12.82 8.97 20.96
C ILE A 481 -11.63 8.17 20.42
N HIS A 482 -10.52 8.85 20.15
CA HIS A 482 -9.31 8.20 19.61
C HIS A 482 -8.76 7.13 20.56
N SER A 483 -8.81 7.38 21.88
CA SER A 483 -8.41 6.38 22.87
C SER A 483 -9.32 5.15 22.88
N MET A 484 -10.65 5.34 22.77
CA MET A 484 -11.60 4.22 22.66
C MET A 484 -11.34 3.39 21.40
N LEU A 485 -11.11 4.04 20.27
CA LEU A 485 -10.83 3.38 18.99
C LEU A 485 -9.51 2.59 19.04
N ARG A 486 -8.45 3.15 19.61
CA ARG A 486 -7.16 2.43 19.76
C ARG A 486 -7.30 1.23 20.69
N ARG A 487 -8.02 1.39 21.80
CA ARG A 487 -8.30 0.27 22.71
C ARG A 487 -9.11 -0.83 22.01
N ASN A 488 -10.09 -0.47 21.21
CA ASN A 488 -10.85 -1.44 20.42
C ASN A 488 -9.93 -2.23 19.48
N LEU A 489 -9.02 -1.56 18.77
CA LEU A 489 -8.07 -2.22 17.87
C LEU A 489 -7.19 -3.24 18.61
N GLU A 490 -6.67 -2.86 19.79
CA GLU A 490 -5.88 -3.77 20.63
C GLU A 490 -6.69 -5.01 21.06
N LEU A 491 -7.94 -4.80 21.49
CA LEU A 491 -8.82 -5.90 21.92
C LEU A 491 -9.20 -6.81 20.74
N LYS A 492 -9.46 -6.25 19.55
CA LYS A 492 -9.72 -7.03 18.32
C LYS A 492 -8.51 -7.87 17.91
N ARG A 493 -7.29 -7.30 17.96
CA ARG A 493 -6.06 -8.05 17.72
C ARG A 493 -5.89 -9.20 18.71
N MET A 494 -6.18 -9.00 19.98
CA MET A 494 -6.16 -10.10 20.97
C MET A 494 -7.21 -11.16 20.66
N GLN A 495 -8.43 -10.76 20.29
CA GLN A 495 -9.53 -11.66 19.94
C GLN A 495 -9.19 -12.56 18.74
N SER A 496 -8.41 -12.06 17.77
CA SER A 496 -8.01 -12.82 16.58
C SER A 496 -7.16 -14.07 16.89
N LEU A 497 -6.63 -14.22 18.12
CA LEU A 497 -5.98 -15.46 18.55
C LEU A 497 -6.97 -16.64 18.57
N GLN A 498 -8.23 -16.40 18.87
CA GLN A 498 -9.30 -17.41 18.93
C GLN A 498 -10.04 -17.52 17.59
N THR A 499 -10.41 -16.39 16.99
CA THR A 499 -11.18 -16.37 15.73
C THR A 499 -10.32 -16.76 14.53
N ASN A 500 -9.00 -16.69 14.67
CA ASN A 500 -8.02 -16.94 13.62
C ASN A 500 -8.18 -16.04 12.39
N GLU A 501 -8.86 -14.89 12.56
CA GLU A 501 -8.95 -13.88 11.52
C GLU A 501 -7.56 -13.32 11.19
N GLU A 502 -7.26 -13.19 9.91
CA GLU A 502 -6.03 -12.56 9.46
C GLU A 502 -6.21 -11.03 9.51
N GLU A 503 -5.26 -10.34 10.12
CA GLU A 503 -5.26 -8.88 10.11
C GLU A 503 -5.03 -8.40 8.68
N PHE A 504 -5.94 -7.58 8.15
CA PHE A 504 -5.81 -7.00 6.83
C PHE A 504 -4.65 -6.00 6.79
N ASP A 505 -3.78 -6.16 5.80
CA ASP A 505 -2.70 -5.21 5.57
C ASP A 505 -3.22 -3.96 4.85
N TYR A 506 -3.60 -2.94 5.61
CA TYR A 506 -4.13 -1.69 5.09
C TYR A 506 -3.16 -0.89 4.22
N ARG A 507 -1.87 -1.24 4.19
CA ARG A 507 -0.92 -0.67 3.22
C ARG A 507 -1.36 -0.93 1.80
N PHE A 508 -2.03 -2.05 1.57
CA PHE A 508 -2.61 -2.45 0.28
C PHE A 508 -4.14 -2.28 0.24
N GLY A 509 -4.69 -1.38 1.03
CA GLY A 509 -6.11 -1.05 1.02
C GLY A 509 -6.51 -0.03 -0.05
N PRO A 510 -7.79 0.37 -0.12
CA PRO A 510 -8.34 1.26 -1.16
C PRO A 510 -7.59 2.56 -1.41
N PHE A 511 -6.86 3.10 -0.42
CA PHE A 511 -6.05 4.32 -0.56
C PHE A 511 -4.64 4.09 -1.08
N PHE A 512 -4.27 2.87 -1.42
CA PHE A 512 -2.98 2.56 -2.02
C PHE A 512 -2.92 3.08 -3.46
N THR A 513 -2.01 4.05 -3.71
CA THR A 513 -1.95 4.81 -4.97
C THR A 513 -1.00 4.22 -6.01
N GLN A 514 -0.51 3.00 -5.80
CA GLN A 514 0.47 2.38 -6.71
C GLN A 514 0.01 0.99 -7.09
N GLY A 515 0.38 0.57 -8.33
CA GLY A 515 0.35 -0.83 -8.66
C GLY A 515 1.50 -1.58 -8.00
N TYR A 516 1.24 -2.78 -7.53
CA TYR A 516 2.23 -3.65 -6.92
C TYR A 516 1.98 -5.09 -7.34
N TYR A 517 3.05 -5.81 -7.68
CA TYR A 517 3.02 -7.25 -7.83
C TYR A 517 3.78 -7.89 -6.68
N ASP A 518 3.08 -8.69 -5.89
CA ASP A 518 3.66 -9.50 -4.83
C ASP A 518 4.06 -10.87 -5.38
N SER A 519 5.34 -11.08 -5.55
CA SER A 519 5.89 -12.35 -6.06
C SER A 519 5.72 -13.52 -5.08
N THR A 520 5.58 -13.23 -3.77
CA THR A 520 5.41 -14.25 -2.73
C THR A 520 4.07 -14.93 -2.80
N SER A 521 3.02 -14.15 -3.00
CA SER A 521 1.63 -14.64 -3.09
C SER A 521 1.12 -14.76 -4.53
N ASN A 522 1.94 -14.42 -5.53
CA ASN A 522 1.57 -14.31 -6.94
C ASN A 522 0.34 -13.40 -7.14
N THR A 523 0.33 -12.23 -6.49
CA THR A 523 -0.83 -11.34 -6.45
C THR A 523 -0.54 -10.00 -7.11
N LEU A 524 -1.38 -9.58 -8.05
CA LEU A 524 -1.38 -8.24 -8.63
C LEU A 524 -2.35 -7.35 -7.84
N ILE A 525 -1.86 -6.20 -7.37
CA ILE A 525 -2.60 -5.28 -6.51
C ILE A 525 -2.73 -3.92 -7.20
N TYR A 526 -3.95 -3.51 -7.51
CA TYR A 526 -4.31 -2.19 -8.04
C TYR A 526 -5.58 -1.70 -7.35
N GLN A 527 -5.42 -0.96 -6.27
CA GLN A 527 -6.52 -0.49 -5.44
C GLN A 527 -7.21 0.75 -6.02
N ALA A 528 -8.40 1.08 -5.50
CA ALA A 528 -9.25 2.15 -6.01
C ALA A 528 -8.51 3.47 -6.22
N ALA A 529 -7.71 3.92 -5.25
CA ALA A 529 -6.94 5.16 -5.37
C ALA A 529 -5.84 5.14 -6.44
N SER A 530 -5.43 3.96 -6.91
CA SER A 530 -4.47 3.83 -8.02
C SER A 530 -5.10 3.93 -9.40
N ILE A 531 -6.43 3.76 -9.47
CA ILE A 531 -7.20 3.66 -10.71
C ILE A 531 -8.20 4.83 -10.83
N GLN A 532 -8.68 5.37 -9.71
CA GLN A 532 -9.68 6.43 -9.66
C GLN A 532 -9.36 7.61 -10.58
N GLY A 533 -10.39 8.11 -11.25
CA GLY A 533 -10.29 9.25 -12.15
C GLY A 533 -9.68 8.91 -13.51
N ILE A 534 -9.31 7.65 -13.72
CA ILE A 534 -8.79 7.14 -14.99
C ILE A 534 -9.93 6.51 -15.80
N PHE A 535 -10.83 5.80 -15.11
CA PHE A 535 -12.03 5.21 -15.69
C PHE A 535 -13.30 5.94 -15.21
N SER A 536 -13.26 7.27 -15.11
CA SER A 536 -14.44 8.06 -14.74
C SER A 536 -15.66 7.71 -15.62
N GLU A 537 -16.87 8.09 -15.22
CA GLU A 537 -18.09 7.89 -16.00
C GLU A 537 -17.96 8.46 -17.43
N GLU A 538 -17.16 9.52 -17.57
CA GLU A 538 -16.78 10.08 -18.86
C GLU A 538 -15.63 9.26 -19.46
N GLN A 539 -15.87 8.68 -20.64
CA GLN A 539 -14.89 7.82 -21.33
C GLN A 539 -13.73 8.66 -21.88
N LEU A 540 -12.57 8.55 -21.25
CA LEU A 540 -11.32 9.04 -21.82
C LEU A 540 -10.90 8.14 -23.01
N PRO A 541 -10.14 8.67 -24.00
CA PRO A 541 -9.60 7.86 -25.08
C PRO A 541 -8.81 6.65 -24.55
N LYS A 542 -9.06 5.47 -25.12
CA LYS A 542 -8.35 4.23 -24.75
C LYS A 542 -6.84 4.37 -24.95
N SER A 543 -6.43 5.06 -26.02
CA SER A 543 -5.03 5.39 -26.27
C SER A 543 -4.39 6.07 -25.04
N TYR A 544 -5.04 7.06 -24.44
CA TYR A 544 -4.57 7.71 -23.22
C TYR A 544 -4.55 6.76 -22.00
N LEU A 545 -5.61 5.97 -21.84
CA LEU A 545 -5.74 5.03 -20.71
C LEU A 545 -4.68 3.93 -20.77
N TYR A 546 -4.47 3.33 -21.93
CA TYR A 546 -3.48 2.25 -22.09
C TYR A 546 -2.04 2.78 -22.08
N GLY A 547 -1.78 3.97 -22.65
CA GLY A 547 -0.47 4.62 -22.58
C GLY A 547 -0.07 4.91 -21.13
N GLY A 548 -1.00 5.40 -20.32
CA GLY A 548 -0.78 5.73 -18.90
C GLY A 548 -0.91 4.53 -17.97
N LEU A 549 -2.12 4.26 -17.52
CA LEU A 549 -2.39 3.19 -16.56
C LEU A 549 -2.02 1.81 -17.12
N GLY A 550 -2.37 1.55 -18.39
CA GLY A 550 -2.06 0.28 -19.04
C GLY A 550 -0.57 -0.05 -18.99
N SER A 551 0.29 0.92 -19.25
CA SER A 551 1.76 0.72 -19.15
C SER A 551 2.25 0.46 -17.72
N LYS A 552 1.64 1.09 -16.72
CA LYS A 552 1.94 0.75 -15.30
C LYS A 552 1.53 -0.66 -14.95
N ILE A 553 0.34 -1.08 -15.41
CA ILE A 553 -0.16 -2.45 -15.20
C ILE A 553 0.74 -3.44 -15.94
N ALA A 554 1.07 -3.17 -17.21
CA ALA A 554 1.96 -4.02 -18.01
C ALA A 554 3.33 -4.22 -17.36
N TYR A 555 3.90 -3.16 -16.77
CA TYR A 555 5.14 -3.26 -16.00
C TYR A 555 5.02 -4.26 -14.83
N GLN A 556 3.94 -4.22 -14.07
CA GLN A 556 3.76 -5.12 -12.93
C GLN A 556 3.44 -6.56 -13.39
N ILE A 557 2.64 -6.71 -14.45
CA ILE A 557 2.34 -8.03 -15.03
C ILE A 557 3.59 -8.69 -15.62
N ALA A 558 4.45 -7.93 -16.31
CA ALA A 558 5.71 -8.47 -16.83
C ALA A 558 6.65 -9.00 -15.73
N ARG A 559 6.51 -8.49 -14.48
CA ARG A 559 7.27 -9.00 -13.33
C ARG A 559 6.88 -10.42 -12.92
N THR A 560 5.71 -10.91 -13.29
CA THR A 560 5.27 -12.28 -12.99
C THR A 560 6.21 -13.32 -13.60
N VAL A 561 6.86 -12.99 -14.71
CA VAL A 561 7.76 -13.85 -15.45
C VAL A 561 9.23 -13.40 -15.40
N GLU A 562 9.54 -12.34 -14.66
CA GLU A 562 10.90 -11.83 -14.52
C GLU A 562 11.72 -12.74 -13.59
N THR A 563 12.97 -13.06 -13.95
CA THR A 563 13.82 -14.04 -13.23
C THR A 563 14.02 -13.75 -11.75
N MET A 564 14.03 -12.46 -11.38
CA MET A 564 14.25 -12.05 -9.99
C MET A 564 13.04 -12.31 -9.08
N ASP A 565 11.85 -12.52 -9.66
CA ASP A 565 10.61 -12.71 -8.94
C ASP A 565 10.08 -14.16 -9.00
N ILE A 566 10.80 -15.07 -9.70
CA ILE A 566 10.38 -16.48 -9.93
C ILE A 566 10.97 -17.47 -8.89
N THR A 567 11.42 -17.00 -7.75
CA THR A 567 12.02 -17.88 -6.71
C THR A 567 10.98 -18.58 -5.82
N THR A 568 9.70 -18.28 -6.01
CA THR A 568 8.60 -18.87 -5.24
C THR A 568 7.75 -19.80 -6.10
N THR A 569 7.20 -20.87 -5.49
CA THR A 569 6.16 -21.67 -6.12
C THR A 569 4.86 -20.87 -6.27
N ASN A 570 3.92 -21.33 -7.11
CA ASN A 570 2.63 -20.69 -7.33
C ASN A 570 1.80 -20.52 -6.03
N SER A 571 2.09 -21.35 -5.01
CA SER A 571 1.48 -21.28 -3.67
C SER A 571 2.18 -20.30 -2.71
N GLY A 572 3.17 -19.52 -3.18
CA GLY A 572 3.90 -18.57 -2.34
C GLY A 572 4.94 -19.21 -1.40
N VAL A 573 5.15 -20.53 -1.48
CA VAL A 573 6.17 -21.22 -0.70
C VAL A 573 7.52 -21.06 -1.41
N PRO A 574 8.61 -20.69 -0.72
CA PRO A 574 9.94 -20.69 -1.31
C PRO A 574 10.26 -22.07 -1.86
N GLY A 575 10.36 -22.19 -3.18
CA GLY A 575 10.66 -23.45 -3.86
C GLY A 575 12.06 -23.42 -4.44
N ASN A 576 12.78 -24.53 -4.32
CA ASN A 576 14.08 -24.75 -4.97
C ASN A 576 13.95 -24.94 -6.51
N VAL A 577 12.81 -24.59 -7.09
CA VAL A 577 12.55 -24.82 -8.51
C VAL A 577 12.94 -23.56 -9.27
N TYR A 578 14.15 -23.52 -9.79
CA TYR A 578 14.53 -22.61 -10.85
C TYR A 578 13.59 -22.87 -12.04
N VAL A 579 12.68 -21.96 -12.31
CA VAL A 579 11.80 -22.04 -13.49
C VAL A 579 12.61 -21.91 -14.76
N TRP A 580 13.72 -21.18 -14.70
CA TRP A 580 14.63 -20.94 -15.83
C TRP A 580 15.78 -21.94 -15.81
N SER A 581 16.06 -22.54 -16.97
CA SER A 581 17.32 -23.31 -17.13
C SER A 581 18.53 -22.39 -17.05
N GLY A 582 19.70 -22.96 -16.73
CA GLY A 582 20.93 -22.19 -16.70
C GLY A 582 21.25 -21.48 -18.04
N ILE A 583 20.88 -22.10 -19.17
CA ILE A 583 21.00 -21.52 -20.50
C ILE A 583 20.11 -20.29 -20.66
N MET A 584 18.87 -20.37 -20.21
CA MET A 584 17.93 -19.26 -20.30
C MET A 584 18.32 -18.09 -19.40
N ALA A 585 18.73 -18.37 -18.17
CA ALA A 585 19.24 -17.34 -17.27
C ALA A 585 20.46 -16.63 -17.90
N LYS A 586 21.32 -17.38 -18.60
CA LYS A 586 22.48 -16.84 -19.36
C LYS A 586 21.98 -15.95 -20.50
N ASN A 587 21.06 -16.41 -21.36
CA ASN A 587 20.54 -15.64 -22.50
C ASN A 587 19.86 -14.35 -22.03
N TYR A 588 19.07 -14.41 -20.97
CA TYR A 588 18.45 -13.22 -20.36
C TYR A 588 19.51 -12.23 -19.84
N LEU A 589 20.53 -12.73 -19.13
CA LEU A 589 21.61 -11.88 -18.63
C LEU A 589 22.43 -11.26 -19.76
N GLU A 590 22.65 -11.97 -20.85
CA GLU A 590 23.32 -11.45 -22.03
C GLU A 590 22.52 -10.36 -22.73
N ALA A 591 21.19 -10.56 -22.88
CA ALA A 591 20.29 -9.55 -23.39
C ALA A 591 20.20 -8.32 -22.46
N ALA A 592 20.13 -8.52 -21.14
CA ALA A 592 20.15 -7.44 -20.17
C ALA A 592 21.49 -6.67 -20.17
N LYS A 593 22.63 -7.36 -20.34
CA LYS A 593 23.93 -6.73 -20.50
C LYS A 593 24.05 -5.96 -21.82
N CYS A 594 23.45 -6.47 -22.88
CA CYS A 594 23.40 -5.79 -24.18
C CYS A 594 22.66 -4.47 -24.04
N LEU A 595 21.43 -4.48 -23.45
CA LEU A 595 20.66 -3.26 -23.16
C LEU A 595 21.43 -2.28 -22.27
N GLN A 596 22.17 -2.77 -21.28
CA GLN A 596 23.00 -1.92 -20.42
C GLN A 596 24.20 -1.31 -21.18
N LYS A 597 24.84 -2.06 -22.07
CA LYS A 597 25.92 -1.55 -22.93
C LYS A 597 25.43 -0.53 -23.95
N ALA A 598 24.21 -0.72 -24.49
CA ALA A 598 23.59 0.22 -25.42
C ALA A 598 23.31 1.58 -24.75
N ASN A 599 23.13 1.61 -23.44
CA ASN A 599 23.02 2.84 -22.65
C ASN A 599 24.41 3.37 -22.28
N ARG A 600 25.19 3.86 -23.26
CA ARG A 600 26.62 4.26 -23.14
C ARG A 600 26.92 5.40 -22.17
N LYS A 601 25.90 6.15 -21.67
CA LYS A 601 26.08 7.15 -20.61
C LYS A 601 26.21 6.52 -19.21
N ALA A 602 25.93 5.22 -19.09
CA ALA A 602 26.05 4.45 -17.85
C ALA A 602 27.53 4.12 -17.55
N LYS A 603 28.37 5.14 -17.33
CA LYS A 603 29.78 4.93 -16.94
C LYS A 603 29.96 4.52 -15.48
N ASP A 604 28.94 4.62 -14.66
CA ASP A 604 28.97 4.28 -13.23
C ASP A 604 28.08 3.07 -12.92
N ASP A 605 28.53 2.21 -12.00
CA ASP A 605 27.74 1.10 -11.39
C ASP A 605 26.42 1.57 -10.74
N LYS A 606 26.17 2.87 -10.67
CA LYS A 606 24.97 3.52 -10.13
C LYS A 606 23.84 3.68 -11.14
N THR A 607 24.06 3.38 -12.42
CA THR A 607 23.01 3.50 -13.44
C THR A 607 21.94 2.45 -13.20
N PRO A 608 20.65 2.82 -13.17
CA PRO A 608 19.58 1.87 -12.91
C PRO A 608 19.59 0.78 -13.98
N LYS A 609 19.69 -0.46 -13.52
CA LYS A 609 19.54 -1.62 -14.41
C LYS A 609 18.15 -1.57 -15.03
N ILE A 610 18.08 -1.54 -16.36
CA ILE A 610 16.80 -1.63 -17.06
C ILE A 610 16.30 -3.06 -16.92
N ARG A 611 15.17 -3.22 -16.26
CA ARG A 611 14.51 -4.51 -16.11
C ARG A 611 13.75 -4.87 -17.37
N PHE A 612 13.59 -6.16 -17.63
CA PHE A 612 12.73 -6.68 -18.70
C PHE A 612 11.32 -6.08 -18.64
N SER A 613 10.71 -6.02 -17.45
CA SER A 613 9.41 -5.41 -17.21
C SER A 613 9.33 -3.94 -17.66
N SER A 614 10.39 -3.16 -17.49
CA SER A 614 10.43 -1.77 -17.97
C SER A 614 10.51 -1.69 -19.51
N TYR A 615 11.24 -2.62 -20.13
CA TYR A 615 11.42 -2.65 -21.57
C TYR A 615 10.15 -3.04 -22.33
N VAL A 616 9.41 -4.04 -21.82
CA VAL A 616 8.21 -4.54 -22.52
C VAL A 616 6.92 -3.78 -22.16
N ALA A 617 6.94 -2.91 -21.15
CA ALA A 617 5.72 -2.31 -20.61
C ALA A 617 4.89 -1.52 -21.66
N SER A 618 5.53 -0.63 -22.43
CA SER A 618 4.86 0.13 -23.48
C SER A 618 4.34 -0.78 -24.60
N THR A 619 5.17 -1.74 -25.04
CA THR A 619 4.82 -2.71 -26.08
C THR A 619 3.60 -3.55 -25.69
N LEU A 620 3.55 -4.09 -24.47
CA LEU A 620 2.42 -4.88 -23.97
C LEU A 620 1.15 -4.03 -23.85
N ALA A 621 1.27 -2.84 -23.28
CA ALA A 621 0.14 -1.93 -23.15
C ALA A 621 -0.41 -1.53 -24.51
N ARG A 622 0.47 -1.28 -25.49
CA ARG A 622 0.04 -0.95 -26.86
C ARG A 622 -0.61 -2.14 -27.57
N GLN A 623 -0.08 -3.35 -27.41
CA GLN A 623 -0.72 -4.55 -27.97
C GLN A 623 -2.13 -4.74 -27.36
N ALA A 624 -2.27 -4.55 -26.05
CA ALA A 624 -3.55 -4.60 -25.36
C ALA A 624 -4.51 -3.50 -25.85
N TYR A 625 -4.01 -2.28 -26.07
CA TYR A 625 -4.78 -1.19 -26.68
C TYR A 625 -5.33 -1.58 -28.06
N VAL A 626 -4.48 -2.13 -28.93
CA VAL A 626 -4.90 -2.56 -30.28
C VAL A 626 -5.99 -3.64 -30.22
N GLU A 627 -5.94 -4.56 -29.26
CA GLU A 627 -7.01 -5.55 -29.09
C GLU A 627 -8.30 -4.90 -28.55
N ALA A 628 -8.20 -3.98 -27.60
CA ALA A 628 -9.34 -3.27 -27.03
C ALA A 628 -10.10 -2.43 -28.09
N ILE A 629 -9.39 -1.73 -29.00
CA ILE A 629 -10.05 -0.98 -30.09
C ILE A 629 -10.65 -1.90 -31.16
N LYS A 630 -10.13 -3.12 -31.33
CA LYS A 630 -10.76 -4.11 -32.25
C LYS A 630 -12.08 -4.62 -31.68
N GLU A 631 -12.18 -4.82 -30.38
CA GLU A 631 -13.39 -5.27 -29.72
C GLU A 631 -14.48 -4.19 -29.78
N ASP A 632 -14.15 -2.97 -29.40
CA ASP A 632 -15.08 -1.83 -29.41
C ASP A 632 -15.24 -1.14 -30.78
N LYS A 633 -14.53 -1.64 -31.82
CA LYS A 633 -14.52 -1.14 -33.19
C LYS A 633 -14.05 0.31 -33.35
N GLY A 634 -13.33 0.86 -32.37
CA GLY A 634 -12.78 2.21 -32.43
C GLY A 634 -12.31 2.80 -31.12
N ASP A 635 -11.92 4.06 -31.16
CA ASP A 635 -11.49 4.87 -30.03
C ASP A 635 -11.96 6.35 -30.24
N TYR A 636 -11.69 7.16 -29.22
CA TYR A 636 -11.92 8.61 -29.31
C TYR A 636 -10.61 9.36 -29.56
N VAL A 637 -10.73 10.51 -30.25
CA VAL A 637 -9.67 11.51 -30.38
C VAL A 637 -10.01 12.75 -29.58
N LEU A 638 -9.00 13.52 -29.18
CA LEU A 638 -9.20 14.71 -28.35
C LEU A 638 -9.81 15.85 -29.18
N PRO A 639 -10.70 16.68 -28.60
CA PRO A 639 -11.27 17.84 -29.29
C PRO A 639 -10.21 18.95 -29.44
N GLY A 640 -10.29 19.72 -30.51
CA GLY A 640 -9.59 20.99 -30.67
C GLY A 640 -8.18 20.93 -31.28
N ASP A 641 -7.41 19.88 -31.05
CA ASP A 641 -6.10 19.70 -31.69
C ASP A 641 -6.08 18.38 -32.48
N GLN A 642 -6.52 18.47 -33.75
CA GLN A 642 -6.52 17.32 -34.67
C GLN A 642 -5.10 16.84 -35.04
N SER A 643 -4.06 17.52 -34.55
CA SER A 643 -2.66 17.16 -34.81
C SER A 643 -2.18 15.99 -33.93
N ILE A 644 -2.88 15.68 -32.82
CA ILE A 644 -2.51 14.57 -31.92
C ILE A 644 -3.36 13.34 -32.26
N ASP A 645 -2.77 12.39 -32.96
CA ASP A 645 -3.42 11.12 -33.24
C ASP A 645 -3.43 10.18 -32.03
N SER A 646 -4.16 9.07 -32.13
CA SER A 646 -4.32 8.11 -31.03
C SER A 646 -2.99 7.43 -30.61
N GLU A 647 -2.06 7.19 -31.55
CA GLU A 647 -0.75 6.62 -31.23
C GLU A 647 0.13 7.65 -30.52
N GLN A 648 0.13 8.90 -30.98
CA GLN A 648 0.83 9.99 -30.28
C GLN A 648 0.26 10.21 -28.89
N LEU A 649 -1.07 10.19 -28.72
CA LEU A 649 -1.73 10.32 -27.43
C LEU A 649 -1.34 9.18 -26.47
N PHE A 650 -1.21 7.96 -26.97
CA PHE A 650 -0.69 6.83 -26.19
C PHE A 650 0.70 7.13 -25.64
N TYR A 651 1.64 7.57 -26.50
CA TYR A 651 3.00 7.86 -26.07
C TYR A 651 3.10 9.09 -25.15
N TYR A 652 2.31 10.13 -25.38
CA TYR A 652 2.24 11.28 -24.46
C TYR A 652 1.80 10.85 -23.06
N SER A 653 0.77 10.02 -22.97
CA SER A 653 0.32 9.46 -21.70
C SER A 653 1.39 8.61 -21.03
N TYR A 654 2.09 7.76 -21.79
CA TYR A 654 3.23 6.97 -21.31
C TYR A 654 4.36 7.87 -20.78
N GLY A 655 4.75 8.88 -21.56
CA GLY A 655 5.79 9.83 -21.17
C GLY A 655 5.49 10.56 -19.87
N GLN A 656 4.24 10.99 -19.66
CA GLN A 656 3.81 11.67 -18.43
C GLN A 656 4.00 10.84 -17.16
N LEU A 657 4.07 9.51 -17.24
CA LEU A 657 4.39 8.65 -16.09
C LEU A 657 5.79 8.88 -15.54
N HIS A 658 6.70 9.33 -16.39
CA HIS A 658 8.11 9.51 -16.08
C HIS A 658 8.43 10.92 -15.57
N CYS A 659 7.53 11.90 -15.70
CA CYS A 659 7.75 13.26 -15.26
C CYS A 659 8.05 13.36 -13.76
N ARG A 660 9.00 14.21 -13.39
CA ARG A 660 9.46 14.43 -12.01
C ARG A 660 9.54 15.93 -11.74
N GLY A 661 9.07 16.38 -10.57
CA GLY A 661 9.17 17.79 -10.20
C GLY A 661 10.62 18.25 -10.03
N ALA A 662 10.88 19.51 -10.32
CA ALA A 662 12.23 20.12 -10.34
C ALA A 662 13.01 20.02 -9.01
N GLY A 663 12.35 19.80 -7.87
CA GLY A 663 12.99 19.61 -6.57
C GLY A 663 13.75 18.28 -6.39
N TYR A 664 13.76 17.40 -7.41
CA TYR A 664 14.38 16.06 -7.37
C TYR A 664 15.40 15.90 -8.51
N SER A 665 16.42 16.75 -8.56
CA SER A 665 17.34 16.83 -9.72
C SER A 665 17.97 15.48 -10.11
N TYR A 666 18.46 14.68 -9.15
CA TYR A 666 19.03 13.34 -9.44
C TYR A 666 18.02 12.38 -10.09
N THR A 667 16.78 12.34 -9.59
CA THR A 667 15.71 11.46 -10.13
C THR A 667 15.13 11.96 -11.44
N VAL A 668 15.28 13.25 -11.76
CA VAL A 668 14.91 13.84 -13.05
C VAL A 668 15.83 13.29 -14.14
N THR A 669 17.14 13.41 -13.94
CA THR A 669 18.14 12.90 -14.91
C THR A 669 17.98 11.39 -15.16
N GLU A 670 17.80 10.60 -14.10
CA GLU A 670 17.57 9.15 -14.22
C GLU A 670 16.28 8.83 -15.02
N SER A 671 15.20 9.58 -14.80
CA SER A 671 13.94 9.37 -15.49
C SER A 671 14.01 9.78 -16.96
N GLU A 672 14.71 10.87 -17.26
CA GLU A 672 14.97 11.36 -18.61
C GLU A 672 15.79 10.34 -19.41
N GLU A 673 16.93 9.91 -18.89
CA GLU A 673 17.79 8.93 -19.56
C GLU A 673 17.04 7.62 -19.83
N ARG A 674 16.27 7.15 -18.85
CA ARG A 674 15.50 5.91 -18.99
C ARG A 674 14.41 6.03 -20.06
N LEU A 675 13.59 7.08 -20.03
CA LEU A 675 12.49 7.26 -20.98
C LEU A 675 13.04 7.42 -22.41
N ASN A 676 14.02 8.30 -22.59
CA ASN A 676 14.61 8.55 -23.91
C ASN A 676 15.28 7.28 -24.48
N PHE A 677 15.92 6.48 -23.62
CA PHE A 677 16.49 5.21 -24.04
C PHE A 677 15.42 4.20 -24.47
N LEU A 678 14.35 4.03 -23.69
CA LEU A 678 13.26 3.10 -24.03
C LEU A 678 12.56 3.49 -25.35
N MET A 679 12.33 4.77 -25.57
CA MET A 679 11.71 5.26 -26.81
C MET A 679 12.59 5.05 -28.05
N LYS A 680 13.91 5.13 -27.92
CA LYS A 680 14.82 4.80 -29.00
C LYS A 680 14.80 3.32 -29.41
N LEU A 681 14.38 2.42 -28.53
CA LEU A 681 14.24 0.98 -28.80
C LEU A 681 12.83 0.64 -29.35
N ASP A 682 11.87 1.56 -29.27
CA ASP A 682 10.49 1.33 -29.71
C ASP A 682 10.30 1.81 -31.16
N GLN A 683 10.32 0.85 -32.10
CA GLN A 683 10.17 1.17 -33.54
C GLN A 683 8.84 1.85 -33.85
N ILE A 684 7.76 1.51 -33.13
CA ILE A 684 6.44 2.10 -33.34
C ILE A 684 6.42 3.55 -32.90
N PHE A 685 7.09 3.87 -31.78
CA PHE A 685 7.33 5.26 -31.38
C PHE A 685 8.05 6.05 -32.49
N MET A 686 9.11 5.44 -33.05
CA MET A 686 9.90 6.08 -34.10
C MET A 686 9.06 6.37 -35.35
N ASP A 687 8.22 5.42 -35.74
CA ASP A 687 7.32 5.58 -36.90
C ASP A 687 6.22 6.60 -36.59
N THR A 688 5.63 6.60 -35.39
CA THR A 688 4.58 7.54 -34.95
C THR A 688 5.02 8.99 -34.97
N PHE A 689 6.27 9.27 -34.56
CA PHE A 689 6.82 10.63 -34.55
C PHE A 689 7.69 10.94 -35.76
N SER A 690 7.67 10.09 -36.79
CA SER A 690 8.47 10.24 -38.02
C SER A 690 9.97 10.49 -37.73
N CYS A 691 10.52 9.77 -36.76
CA CYS A 691 11.90 9.95 -36.34
C CYS A 691 12.88 9.46 -37.42
N PRO A 692 13.99 10.18 -37.65
CA PRO A 692 14.98 9.78 -38.64
C PRO A 692 15.61 8.42 -38.31
N LYS A 693 15.67 7.50 -39.24
CA LYS A 693 16.27 6.15 -39.08
C LYS A 693 17.74 6.16 -38.66
N TYR A 694 18.40 7.30 -38.75
CA TYR A 694 19.82 7.48 -38.41
C TYR A 694 20.14 7.52 -36.89
N VAL A 695 19.14 7.69 -36.05
CA VAL A 695 19.37 7.74 -34.58
C VAL A 695 19.70 6.37 -33.99
N HIS A 696 19.59 5.30 -34.78
CA HIS A 696 19.64 3.92 -34.33
C HIS A 696 20.81 3.04 -34.84
N LYS A 697 21.82 3.59 -35.42
CA LYS A 697 23.05 2.83 -35.39
C LYS A 697 23.58 2.82 -33.96
N LEU A 698 23.09 1.87 -33.14
CA LEU A 698 23.93 1.25 -32.12
C LEU A 698 25.22 0.91 -32.84
N GLU A 699 26.29 1.70 -32.59
CA GLU A 699 27.55 1.59 -33.37
C GLU A 699 28.33 0.33 -32.94
N ALA A 700 27.72 -0.84 -33.12
CA ALA A 700 28.44 -2.09 -33.16
C ALA A 700 27.75 -2.99 -34.18
N PRO A 701 28.44 -3.39 -35.28
CA PRO A 701 27.87 -4.33 -36.22
C PRO A 701 27.72 -5.67 -35.51
N GLY A 702 26.46 -6.14 -35.39
CA GLY A 702 26.13 -7.47 -34.88
C GLY A 702 25.35 -7.52 -33.55
N ASP A 703 25.09 -6.41 -32.87
CA ASP A 703 24.43 -6.40 -31.57
C ASP A 703 22.98 -5.87 -31.67
N ASP A 704 22.10 -6.62 -32.30
CA ASP A 704 20.64 -6.46 -32.09
C ASP A 704 20.30 -6.91 -30.69
N CYS A 705 20.21 -5.96 -29.74
CA CYS A 705 19.77 -6.23 -28.36
C CYS A 705 18.26 -6.55 -28.28
N THR A 706 17.78 -7.41 -29.17
CA THR A 706 16.36 -7.79 -29.22
C THR A 706 16.08 -8.88 -28.18
N ILE A 707 15.53 -8.49 -27.03
CA ILE A 707 14.90 -9.44 -26.10
C ILE A 707 13.59 -9.96 -26.71
N ILE A 708 13.01 -9.21 -27.65
CA ILE A 708 11.82 -9.56 -28.42
C ILE A 708 12.26 -9.80 -29.86
N PRO A 709 12.20 -11.00 -30.40
CA PRO A 709 12.59 -11.25 -31.77
C PRO A 709 11.65 -10.52 -32.75
N GLU A 710 12.21 -9.65 -33.59
CA GLU A 710 11.53 -9.23 -34.79
C GLU A 710 11.26 -10.46 -35.67
N LYS A 711 10.11 -10.49 -36.34
CA LYS A 711 9.68 -11.55 -37.22
C LYS A 711 10.77 -11.93 -38.24
N GLN A 712 11.53 -12.98 -37.97
CA GLN A 712 12.19 -13.68 -39.04
C GLN A 712 11.11 -14.32 -39.92
N LYS A 713 11.07 -13.94 -41.20
CA LYS A 713 10.20 -14.50 -42.22
C LYS A 713 10.57 -15.99 -42.47
N LYS A 714 10.05 -16.88 -41.62
CA LYS A 714 9.93 -18.30 -41.97
C LYS A 714 8.48 -18.73 -41.76
N LYS A 715 7.83 -19.05 -42.90
CA LYS A 715 6.49 -19.59 -42.99
C LYS A 715 6.36 -20.87 -42.19
N ARG A 716 5.78 -20.82 -40.98
CA ARG A 716 5.13 -21.96 -40.36
C ARG A 716 3.65 -21.59 -40.17
N LYS A 717 2.76 -22.46 -40.72
CA LYS A 717 1.31 -22.29 -40.58
C LYS A 717 0.94 -22.34 -39.10
N PRO A 718 0.21 -21.38 -38.56
CA PRO A 718 -0.27 -21.43 -37.18
C PRO A 718 -1.37 -22.49 -37.07
N LYS A 719 -1.23 -23.43 -36.16
CA LYS A 719 -2.37 -24.17 -35.61
C LYS A 719 -3.23 -23.18 -34.84
N LYS A 720 -4.45 -22.99 -35.29
CA LYS A 720 -5.47 -22.23 -34.58
C LYS A 720 -5.83 -22.96 -33.29
N ASP A 721 -5.39 -22.42 -32.17
CA ASP A 721 -5.95 -22.81 -30.89
C ASP A 721 -6.77 -21.63 -30.33
N THR A 722 -8.06 -21.72 -30.58
CA THR A 722 -9.09 -20.79 -30.06
C THR A 722 -9.41 -21.03 -28.59
N SER A 723 -8.88 -22.11 -28.00
CA SER A 723 -9.17 -22.53 -26.62
C SER A 723 -8.52 -21.61 -25.58
N LEU A 724 -7.40 -20.95 -25.91
CA LEU A 724 -6.67 -20.06 -25.01
C LEU A 724 -7.39 -18.73 -24.73
N LYS A 725 -8.06 -18.17 -25.77
CA LYS A 725 -8.85 -16.93 -25.59
C LYS A 725 -10.03 -17.12 -24.65
N LEU A 726 -10.70 -18.27 -24.76
CA LEU A 726 -11.86 -18.61 -23.93
C LEU A 726 -11.47 -18.97 -22.50
N ALA A 727 -10.29 -19.59 -22.29
CA ALA A 727 -9.84 -19.97 -20.96
C ALA A 727 -9.36 -18.78 -20.09
N ALA A 728 -8.67 -17.80 -20.69
CA ALA A 728 -8.25 -16.59 -19.96
C ALA A 728 -9.44 -15.70 -19.60
N ILE A 729 -10.37 -15.51 -20.55
CA ILE A 729 -11.63 -14.78 -20.31
C ILE A 729 -12.50 -15.59 -19.32
N GLY A 730 -12.59 -16.91 -19.45
CA GLY A 730 -13.33 -17.78 -18.55
C GLY A 730 -12.82 -17.76 -17.11
N ALA A 731 -11.51 -17.76 -16.90
CA ALA A 731 -10.92 -17.68 -15.55
C ALA A 731 -11.16 -16.31 -14.88
N VAL A 732 -11.07 -15.23 -15.65
CA VAL A 732 -11.34 -13.86 -15.16
C VAL A 732 -12.86 -13.71 -14.88
N VAL A 733 -13.72 -14.19 -15.77
CA VAL A 733 -15.19 -14.16 -15.60
C VAL A 733 -15.62 -15.06 -14.43
N GLN A 734 -15.00 -16.23 -14.26
CA GLN A 734 -15.32 -17.13 -13.16
C GLN A 734 -14.89 -16.53 -11.81
N GLN A 735 -13.78 -15.85 -11.73
CA GLN A 735 -13.34 -15.15 -10.52
C GLN A 735 -14.21 -13.92 -10.21
N ILE A 736 -14.75 -13.24 -11.23
CA ILE A 736 -15.76 -12.19 -11.09
C ILE A 736 -17.08 -12.78 -10.57
N LEU A 737 -17.51 -13.92 -11.11
CA LEU A 737 -18.74 -14.60 -10.68
C LEU A 737 -18.61 -15.17 -9.27
N GLU A 738 -17.48 -15.76 -8.91
CA GLU A 738 -17.23 -16.27 -7.56
C GLU A 738 -17.16 -15.18 -6.50
N ASN A 739 -16.63 -13.99 -6.86
CA ASN A 739 -16.58 -12.83 -5.98
C ASN A 739 -17.91 -12.06 -5.90
N ASN A 740 -18.77 -12.14 -6.91
CA ASN A 740 -20.04 -11.39 -6.96
C ASN A 740 -21.26 -12.25 -6.62
N LEU A 741 -21.16 -13.60 -6.56
CA LEU A 741 -22.31 -14.45 -6.27
C LEU A 741 -22.88 -14.23 -4.87
N THR A 742 -22.06 -13.80 -3.92
CA THR A 742 -22.50 -13.42 -2.57
C THR A 742 -23.19 -12.05 -2.53
N ALA A 743 -22.85 -11.15 -3.44
CA ALA A 743 -23.44 -9.80 -3.50
C ALA A 743 -24.75 -9.76 -4.33
N LEU A 744 -24.94 -10.71 -5.27
CA LEU A 744 -26.12 -10.79 -6.13
C LEU A 744 -27.29 -11.57 -5.49
N LEU A 745 -27.05 -12.33 -4.44
CA LEU A 745 -28.11 -13.05 -3.72
C LEU A 745 -28.93 -12.16 -2.79
N ASP A 746 -28.48 -10.92 -2.53
CA ASP A 746 -29.16 -9.95 -1.65
C ASP A 746 -29.79 -8.76 -2.39
N SER A 747 -29.79 -8.74 -3.74
CA SER A 747 -30.43 -7.66 -4.52
C SER A 747 -31.34 -8.25 -5.59
N ASP A 748 -32.62 -7.90 -5.55
CA ASP A 748 -33.66 -8.18 -6.55
C ASP A 748 -33.41 -7.42 -7.88
N ILE A 749 -32.28 -7.65 -8.53
CA ILE A 749 -32.02 -7.11 -9.86
C ILE A 749 -32.07 -8.25 -10.90
N GLU A 750 -33.02 -8.17 -11.81
CA GLU A 750 -33.21 -9.13 -12.89
C GLU A 750 -31.93 -9.26 -13.73
N VAL A 751 -31.40 -10.47 -13.77
CA VAL A 751 -30.16 -10.89 -14.45
C VAL A 751 -30.22 -10.73 -15.99
N LEU A 752 -31.33 -10.25 -16.55
CA LEU A 752 -31.58 -10.23 -18.01
C LEU A 752 -31.01 -9.03 -18.77
N ASP A 753 -30.55 -7.98 -18.08
CA ASP A 753 -30.04 -6.75 -18.78
C ASP A 753 -28.51 -6.70 -18.94
N ILE A 754 -27.77 -7.63 -18.32
CA ILE A 754 -26.29 -7.61 -18.38
C ILE A 754 -25.72 -8.28 -19.64
N ILE A 755 -26.54 -9.05 -20.37
CA ILE A 755 -26.09 -9.79 -21.59
C ILE A 755 -26.26 -8.97 -22.89
N LYS A 756 -26.79 -7.77 -22.81
CA LYS A 756 -27.09 -6.91 -23.99
C LYS A 756 -26.21 -5.66 -24.14
N VAL A 757 -25.09 -5.55 -23.43
CA VAL A 757 -24.14 -4.44 -23.65
C VAL A 757 -22.80 -4.96 -24.18
#